data_6c7cfcf1a0e2d14c085a187e089ce503
#
_entry.id   6c7cfcf1a0e2d14c085a187e089ce503
#
_cell.length_a   1.000
_cell.length_b   1.000
_cell.length_c   1.000
_cell.angle_alpha   90.00
_cell.angle_beta   90.00
_cell.angle_gamma   90.00
#
_symmetry.space_group_name_H-M   'P 1'
#
loop_
_entity.id
_entity.type
_entity.pdbx_description
1 polymer ?
#
loop_
_entity_poly.entity_id
_entity_poly.type
_entity_poly.pdbx_seq_one_letter_code
_entity_poly.pdbx_strand_id
1 'polypeptide(L)'
;MHAFVVRPFGTKQGVDFEKVHNELIIPALERAGVQGCTTAAIVEAGNIRQDMFQLLLTSDIVVADISIHNANAFYELGIRHALRDKKTFLIRCSKDEVPFDLKTDRYLAYDETNPAACIDDLHNGIRATIDSERVDSPVFLMLPKLKSQNAEEFLAIPVDFSEEVEIAKATKQQGKLSLLASEASQFPWEIPGLRMIAEIQYKLALFKDAKKSWEKIRSLTHNDIEANDRLATIYQRLGEVEVLDNSVLGEELFTKSRMAIDFLMERISTFPRDKRAEIFSLKARNNKANWIKTWINSNVENILSDALTSQFLRNAYIDYLNGFNEDLNHFYSGINALGLLKIIINLAEAKPMQWSSLYDSEDEAEFELKKYNKQFDNLSIIIQASINAEKKALLRENKVDPWVSITEADLTFLINNNPQKIENMYKMAMQLSKDLNFNAAKRQLLIYKKLNILTDNVDAALRVFENTIEELEEEKEYLILFSGHMIDKPDRKEPRFPPEKEPEVREKIKSQVKKILDTQERKVKGMAGGACGGDILFHEVCKELGIKTDLYLALPREQFIVESVQFAGPDWIDRFNTMYDGLDVQILSETKALPKWLNNYGDYSIWERNNRWILNSALSEADYHLTFLALWDGKGGDGPGGTEHMIDEVNQRGAKSIIINI
;
A
#
# COMPACT_ATOMS: atom_id res chain seq x y z
N MET A 1 -16.16 8.65 -19.40
CA MET A 1 -15.55 7.91 -20.52
C MET A 1 -14.82 8.88 -21.43
N HIS A 2 -13.66 8.46 -21.93
CA HIS A 2 -12.80 9.27 -22.80
C HIS A 2 -12.59 8.61 -24.13
N ALA A 3 -12.63 9.40 -25.20
CA ALA A 3 -12.32 8.98 -26.56
C ALA A 3 -11.05 9.68 -27.07
N PHE A 4 -10.18 8.93 -27.74
CA PHE A 4 -9.09 9.52 -28.50
C PHE A 4 -9.45 9.52 -29.98
N VAL A 5 -9.25 10.68 -30.65
CA VAL A 5 -9.59 10.86 -32.06
C VAL A 5 -8.32 10.87 -32.90
N VAL A 6 -8.14 9.82 -33.70
CA VAL A 6 -7.05 9.64 -34.67
C VAL A 6 -7.50 10.19 -36.02
N ARG A 7 -6.92 11.28 -36.50
CA ARG A 7 -7.29 11.91 -37.75
C ARG A 7 -6.15 12.70 -38.41
N PRO A 8 -6.18 12.93 -39.71
CA PRO A 8 -5.31 13.92 -40.33
C PRO A 8 -5.62 15.34 -39.80
N PHE A 9 -4.64 16.24 -39.80
CA PHE A 9 -4.79 17.64 -39.41
C PHE A 9 -4.88 18.56 -40.62
N GLY A 10 -5.67 19.63 -40.47
CA GLY A 10 -5.90 20.64 -41.48
C GLY A 10 -6.66 20.15 -42.71
N THR A 11 -6.55 20.87 -43.81
CA THR A 11 -7.20 20.51 -45.09
C THR A 11 -6.26 19.71 -45.97
N LYS A 12 -6.66 18.47 -46.35
CA LYS A 12 -5.89 17.58 -47.23
C LYS A 12 -6.81 16.93 -48.25
N GLN A 13 -6.37 16.88 -49.49
CA GLN A 13 -7.14 16.30 -50.63
C GLN A 13 -8.58 16.84 -50.72
N GLY A 14 -8.77 18.14 -50.36
CA GLY A 14 -10.07 18.80 -50.37
C GLY A 14 -10.98 18.48 -49.17
N VAL A 15 -10.55 17.68 -48.22
CA VAL A 15 -11.25 17.42 -46.95
C VAL A 15 -10.73 18.35 -45.86
N ASP A 16 -11.61 19.09 -45.24
CA ASP A 16 -11.30 19.86 -44.03
C ASP A 16 -11.57 19.01 -42.78
N PHE A 17 -10.50 18.41 -42.25
CA PHE A 17 -10.57 17.50 -41.08
C PHE A 17 -10.91 18.22 -39.77
N GLU A 18 -10.71 19.54 -39.69
CA GLU A 18 -11.19 20.33 -38.55
C GLU A 18 -12.70 20.48 -38.57
N LYS A 19 -13.27 20.72 -39.78
CA LYS A 19 -14.72 20.74 -39.98
C LYS A 19 -15.34 19.41 -39.61
N VAL A 20 -14.78 18.30 -40.09
CA VAL A 20 -15.26 16.93 -39.74
C VAL A 20 -15.20 16.68 -38.24
N HIS A 21 -14.12 17.10 -37.60
CA HIS A 21 -13.97 16.97 -36.15
C HIS A 21 -15.04 17.74 -35.38
N ASN A 22 -15.24 19.02 -35.71
CA ASN A 22 -16.14 19.92 -34.99
C ASN A 22 -17.62 19.67 -35.32
N GLU A 23 -17.96 19.30 -36.56
CA GLU A 23 -19.35 19.17 -36.99
C GLU A 23 -19.88 17.71 -36.93
N LEU A 24 -19.01 16.68 -36.87
CA LEU A 24 -19.41 15.27 -36.82
C LEU A 24 -18.91 14.59 -35.52
N ILE A 25 -17.57 14.55 -35.31
CA ILE A 25 -16.99 13.66 -34.30
C ILE A 25 -17.32 14.14 -32.89
N ILE A 26 -17.04 15.40 -32.58
CA ILE A 26 -17.29 15.95 -31.23
C ILE A 26 -18.77 15.92 -30.86
N PRO A 27 -19.72 16.40 -31.72
CA PRO A 27 -21.14 16.31 -31.37
C PRO A 27 -21.65 14.88 -31.13
N ALA A 28 -21.15 13.90 -31.90
CA ALA A 28 -21.53 12.49 -31.72
C ALA A 28 -20.99 11.92 -30.40
N LEU A 29 -19.74 12.24 -30.02
CA LEU A 29 -19.14 11.85 -28.76
C LEU A 29 -19.85 12.48 -27.55
N GLU A 30 -20.15 13.79 -27.61
CA GLU A 30 -20.87 14.51 -26.55
C GLU A 30 -22.27 13.91 -26.30
N ARG A 31 -23.02 13.59 -27.39
CA ARG A 31 -24.31 12.91 -27.28
C ARG A 31 -24.18 11.51 -26.68
N ALA A 32 -23.06 10.83 -26.93
CA ALA A 32 -22.76 9.52 -26.32
C ALA A 32 -22.31 9.62 -24.85
N GLY A 33 -22.14 10.82 -24.29
CA GLY A 33 -21.61 11.04 -22.94
C GLY A 33 -20.11 10.70 -22.84
N VAL A 34 -19.36 10.90 -23.94
CA VAL A 34 -17.93 10.59 -24.05
C VAL A 34 -17.16 11.88 -24.34
N GLN A 35 -16.14 12.16 -23.56
CA GLN A 35 -15.26 13.32 -23.77
C GLN A 35 -14.21 13.00 -24.82
N GLY A 36 -14.23 13.67 -25.96
CA GLY A 36 -13.26 13.51 -27.04
C GLY A 36 -11.99 14.33 -26.83
N CYS A 37 -10.83 13.79 -27.15
CA CYS A 37 -9.56 14.49 -27.20
C CYS A 37 -8.72 14.12 -28.42
N THR A 38 -7.81 15.02 -28.82
CA THR A 38 -6.75 14.78 -29.81
C THR A 38 -5.40 15.17 -29.19
N THR A 39 -4.30 14.73 -29.79
CA THR A 39 -2.95 15.16 -29.37
C THR A 39 -2.74 16.68 -29.43
N ALA A 40 -3.48 17.39 -30.29
CA ALA A 40 -3.42 18.85 -30.39
C ALA A 40 -4.03 19.57 -29.17
N ALA A 41 -4.86 18.91 -28.36
CA ALA A 41 -5.45 19.47 -27.16
C ALA A 41 -4.48 19.48 -25.96
N ILE A 42 -3.36 18.79 -26.05
CA ILE A 42 -2.34 18.76 -24.99
C ILE A 42 -1.43 19.98 -25.12
N VAL A 43 -1.56 20.91 -24.18
CA VAL A 43 -0.81 22.20 -24.16
C VAL A 43 0.50 22.09 -23.39
N GLU A 44 0.71 21.03 -22.63
CA GLU A 44 1.87 20.83 -21.76
C GLU A 44 3.14 20.53 -22.56
N ALA A 45 4.29 21.06 -22.07
CA ALA A 45 5.58 20.76 -22.64
C ALA A 45 5.98 19.31 -22.31
N GLY A 46 5.91 18.42 -23.31
CA GLY A 46 6.19 17.00 -23.15
C GLY A 46 6.60 16.33 -24.47
N ASN A 47 6.72 15.02 -24.43
CA ASN A 47 6.98 14.21 -25.62
C ASN A 47 5.65 13.79 -26.27
N ILE A 48 5.23 14.48 -27.33
CA ILE A 48 3.99 14.24 -28.08
C ILE A 48 3.76 12.73 -28.38
N ARG A 49 4.81 11.94 -28.62
CA ARG A 49 4.70 10.50 -28.83
C ARG A 49 4.28 9.74 -27.59
N GLN A 50 4.80 10.15 -26.42
CA GLN A 50 4.45 9.51 -25.14
C GLN A 50 2.97 9.75 -24.84
N ASP A 51 2.50 10.99 -25.01
CA ASP A 51 1.11 11.35 -24.81
C ASP A 51 0.17 10.61 -25.79
N MET A 52 0.58 10.52 -27.03
CA MET A 52 -0.15 9.77 -28.07
C MET A 52 -0.27 8.26 -27.71
N PHE A 53 0.84 7.62 -27.31
CA PHE A 53 0.82 6.22 -26.90
C PHE A 53 -0.07 6.01 -25.66
N GLN A 54 0.02 6.90 -24.70
CA GLN A 54 -0.82 6.86 -23.50
C GLN A 54 -2.30 6.97 -23.88
N LEU A 55 -2.69 7.94 -24.71
CA LEU A 55 -4.09 8.12 -25.14
C LEU A 55 -4.62 6.95 -25.95
N LEU A 56 -3.80 6.36 -26.84
CA LEU A 56 -4.17 5.17 -27.62
C LEU A 56 -4.45 3.97 -26.71
N LEU A 57 -3.74 3.85 -25.59
CA LEU A 57 -3.89 2.74 -24.64
C LEU A 57 -5.02 2.95 -23.65
N THR A 58 -5.12 4.16 -23.08
CA THR A 58 -5.99 4.44 -21.93
C THR A 58 -7.41 4.83 -22.32
N SER A 59 -7.62 5.36 -23.56
CA SER A 59 -8.96 5.79 -23.99
C SER A 59 -9.94 4.62 -24.07
N ASP A 60 -11.14 4.86 -23.52
CA ASP A 60 -12.23 3.88 -23.52
C ASP A 60 -12.64 3.47 -24.94
N ILE A 61 -12.57 4.41 -25.87
CA ILE A 61 -12.79 4.20 -27.31
C ILE A 61 -11.83 5.04 -28.15
N VAL A 62 -11.41 4.51 -29.30
CA VAL A 62 -10.69 5.28 -30.33
C VAL A 62 -11.58 5.43 -31.56
N VAL A 63 -11.73 6.67 -32.05
CA VAL A 63 -12.39 6.98 -33.34
C VAL A 63 -11.31 7.34 -34.33
N ALA A 64 -11.17 6.57 -35.42
CA ALA A 64 -10.11 6.79 -36.40
C ALA A 64 -10.67 7.13 -37.78
N ASP A 65 -10.24 8.25 -38.34
CA ASP A 65 -10.59 8.69 -39.70
C ASP A 65 -9.54 8.20 -40.70
N ILE A 66 -9.97 7.29 -41.57
CA ILE A 66 -9.16 6.63 -42.59
C ILE A 66 -9.48 7.10 -44.02
N SER A 67 -10.01 8.32 -44.18
CA SER A 67 -10.46 8.88 -45.46
C SER A 67 -9.35 9.04 -46.49
N ILE A 68 -8.14 9.32 -46.07
CA ILE A 68 -6.97 9.52 -46.92
C ILE A 68 -5.77 8.72 -46.39
N HIS A 69 -4.82 8.40 -47.28
CA HIS A 69 -3.59 7.74 -46.91
C HIS A 69 -2.68 8.67 -46.07
N ASN A 70 -2.92 8.72 -44.76
CA ASN A 70 -2.12 9.46 -43.83
C ASN A 70 -1.25 8.54 -42.96
N ALA A 71 0.06 8.61 -43.15
CA ALA A 71 1.02 7.72 -42.45
C ALA A 71 0.88 7.78 -40.92
N ASN A 72 0.64 8.96 -40.34
CA ASN A 72 0.51 9.11 -38.89
C ASN A 72 -0.79 8.48 -38.39
N ALA A 73 -1.93 8.72 -39.06
CA ALA A 73 -3.21 8.14 -38.65
C ALA A 73 -3.16 6.59 -38.72
N PHE A 74 -2.56 6.05 -39.77
CA PHE A 74 -2.40 4.58 -39.90
C PHE A 74 -1.40 4.01 -38.88
N TYR A 75 -0.33 4.74 -38.56
CA TYR A 75 0.61 4.35 -37.50
C TYR A 75 -0.07 4.28 -36.15
N GLU A 76 -0.84 5.31 -35.78
CA GLU A 76 -1.60 5.39 -34.53
C GLU A 76 -2.67 4.28 -34.47
N LEU A 77 -3.42 4.07 -35.54
CA LEU A 77 -4.41 3.00 -35.64
C LEU A 77 -3.75 1.61 -35.51
N GLY A 78 -2.60 1.38 -36.14
CA GLY A 78 -1.85 0.15 -36.05
C GLY A 78 -1.38 -0.13 -34.61
N ILE A 79 -0.90 0.89 -33.89
CA ILE A 79 -0.54 0.79 -32.48
C ILE A 79 -1.77 0.41 -31.65
N ARG A 80 -2.91 1.08 -31.83
CA ARG A 80 -4.16 0.76 -31.13
C ARG A 80 -4.54 -0.70 -31.35
N HIS A 81 -4.55 -1.15 -32.59
CA HIS A 81 -4.88 -2.53 -32.96
C HIS A 81 -3.90 -3.56 -32.38
N ALA A 82 -2.61 -3.21 -32.20
CA ALA A 82 -1.61 -4.11 -31.64
C ALA A 82 -1.71 -4.21 -30.09
N LEU A 83 -2.25 -3.21 -29.42
CA LEU A 83 -2.24 -3.10 -27.96
C LEU A 83 -3.61 -3.35 -27.31
N ARG A 84 -4.70 -3.08 -28.03
CA ARG A 84 -6.07 -3.23 -27.53
C ARG A 84 -6.89 -4.10 -28.48
N ASP A 85 -7.63 -5.02 -27.91
CA ASP A 85 -8.41 -6.03 -28.65
C ASP A 85 -9.76 -5.52 -29.15
N LYS A 86 -10.29 -4.43 -28.56
CA LYS A 86 -11.63 -3.90 -28.83
C LYS A 86 -11.76 -2.40 -28.56
N LYS A 87 -12.91 -1.84 -28.99
CA LYS A 87 -13.33 -0.44 -28.85
C LYS A 87 -12.53 0.52 -29.75
N THR A 88 -12.44 0.16 -31.02
CA THR A 88 -11.93 1.01 -32.11
C THR A 88 -13.01 1.20 -33.16
N PHE A 89 -13.42 2.43 -33.45
CA PHE A 89 -14.46 2.76 -34.44
C PHE A 89 -13.86 3.52 -35.61
N LEU A 90 -14.08 3.03 -36.84
CA LEU A 90 -13.53 3.64 -38.04
C LEU A 90 -14.58 4.52 -38.75
N ILE A 91 -14.16 5.68 -39.23
CA ILE A 91 -14.96 6.56 -40.13
C ILE A 91 -14.17 6.91 -41.37
N ARG A 92 -14.86 7.21 -42.44
CA ARG A 92 -14.22 7.70 -43.69
C ARG A 92 -15.17 8.42 -44.63
N CYS A 93 -14.62 9.37 -45.42
CA CYS A 93 -15.19 9.75 -46.71
C CYS A 93 -14.43 9.06 -47.88
N SER A 94 -15.04 9.01 -49.07
CA SER A 94 -14.50 8.24 -50.20
C SER A 94 -13.48 9.06 -51.02
N LYS A 95 -12.27 9.31 -50.44
CA LYS A 95 -11.17 9.99 -51.15
C LYS A 95 -10.12 9.01 -51.65
N ASP A 96 -9.47 8.27 -50.78
CA ASP A 96 -8.49 7.25 -51.14
C ASP A 96 -9.13 5.84 -51.12
N GLU A 97 -8.50 4.85 -51.77
CA GLU A 97 -8.88 3.46 -51.60
C GLU A 97 -8.57 3.01 -50.16
N VAL A 98 -9.43 2.16 -49.59
CA VAL A 98 -9.16 1.54 -48.29
C VAL A 98 -7.92 0.63 -48.44
N PRO A 99 -6.92 0.78 -47.56
CA PRO A 99 -5.76 -0.11 -47.54
C PRO A 99 -6.19 -1.57 -47.49
N PHE A 100 -5.43 -2.46 -48.14
CA PHE A 100 -5.76 -3.87 -48.26
C PHE A 100 -6.08 -4.53 -46.92
N ASP A 101 -5.27 -4.22 -45.89
CA ASP A 101 -5.38 -4.81 -44.57
C ASP A 101 -6.61 -4.35 -43.78
N LEU A 102 -7.25 -3.23 -44.18
CA LEU A 102 -8.47 -2.68 -43.57
C LEU A 102 -9.73 -2.89 -44.41
N LYS A 103 -9.65 -3.54 -45.61
CA LYS A 103 -10.79 -3.72 -46.52
C LYS A 103 -11.93 -4.53 -45.89
N THR A 104 -11.64 -5.38 -44.92
CA THR A 104 -12.63 -6.23 -44.25
C THR A 104 -13.24 -5.57 -43.01
N ASP A 105 -12.69 -4.45 -42.55
CA ASP A 105 -13.14 -3.77 -41.36
C ASP A 105 -14.37 -2.91 -41.67
N ARG A 106 -15.27 -2.83 -40.70
CA ARG A 106 -16.46 -1.97 -40.81
C ARG A 106 -16.10 -0.54 -40.50
N TYR A 107 -16.61 0.38 -41.29
CA TYR A 107 -16.49 1.81 -41.07
C TYR A 107 -17.82 2.53 -41.34
N LEU A 108 -18.01 3.72 -40.73
CA LEU A 108 -19.09 4.63 -41.09
C LEU A 108 -18.62 5.54 -42.21
N ALA A 109 -19.37 5.55 -43.33
CA ALA A 109 -19.14 6.47 -44.43
C ALA A 109 -19.81 7.83 -44.14
N TYR A 110 -19.09 8.93 -44.37
CA TYR A 110 -19.63 10.28 -44.24
C TYR A 110 -19.36 11.13 -45.48
N ASP A 111 -20.16 12.18 -45.66
CA ASP A 111 -19.98 13.20 -46.71
C ASP A 111 -19.13 14.35 -46.18
N GLU A 112 -17.95 14.58 -46.77
CA GLU A 112 -17.04 15.67 -46.36
C GLU A 112 -17.59 17.06 -46.58
N THR A 113 -18.61 17.23 -47.45
CA THR A 113 -19.27 18.51 -47.67
C THR A 113 -20.31 18.82 -46.59
N ASN A 114 -20.95 17.79 -46.02
CA ASN A 114 -21.95 17.87 -44.97
C ASN A 114 -21.75 16.78 -43.89
N PRO A 115 -20.66 16.87 -43.09
CA PRO A 115 -20.36 15.85 -42.10
C PRO A 115 -21.44 15.71 -41.01
N ALA A 116 -22.11 16.80 -40.65
CA ALA A 116 -23.16 16.82 -39.63
C ALA A 116 -24.35 15.89 -39.92
N ALA A 117 -24.59 15.52 -41.20
CA ALA A 117 -25.66 14.59 -41.54
C ALA A 117 -25.52 13.19 -40.95
N CYS A 118 -24.30 12.79 -40.57
CA CYS A 118 -23.99 11.47 -40.00
C CYS A 118 -23.85 11.46 -38.47
N ILE A 119 -24.21 12.52 -37.75
CA ILE A 119 -24.06 12.59 -36.28
C ILE A 119 -24.80 11.46 -35.60
N ASP A 120 -26.06 11.19 -35.95
CA ASP A 120 -26.87 10.16 -35.29
C ASP A 120 -26.33 8.76 -35.57
N ASP A 121 -25.84 8.50 -36.78
CA ASP A 121 -25.25 7.21 -37.15
C ASP A 121 -23.93 6.99 -36.41
N LEU A 122 -23.09 8.00 -36.30
CA LEU A 122 -21.84 7.95 -35.55
C LEU A 122 -22.10 7.79 -34.06
N HIS A 123 -23.04 8.53 -33.47
CA HIS A 123 -23.47 8.35 -32.10
C HIS A 123 -23.88 6.91 -31.79
N ASN A 124 -24.77 6.36 -32.62
CA ASN A 124 -25.26 5.00 -32.46
C ASN A 124 -24.12 3.95 -32.62
N GLY A 125 -23.21 4.18 -33.57
CA GLY A 125 -22.02 3.35 -33.74
C GLY A 125 -21.07 3.37 -32.56
N ILE A 126 -20.81 4.55 -32.00
CA ILE A 126 -19.97 4.72 -30.79
C ILE A 126 -20.59 3.99 -29.60
N ARG A 127 -21.90 4.19 -29.35
CA ARG A 127 -22.60 3.49 -28.25
C ARG A 127 -22.54 1.97 -28.41
N ALA A 128 -22.89 1.47 -29.58
CA ALA A 128 -22.83 0.04 -29.87
C ALA A 128 -21.42 -0.54 -29.69
N THR A 129 -20.38 0.22 -30.03
CA THR A 129 -18.98 -0.22 -29.87
C THR A 129 -18.55 -0.21 -28.39
N ILE A 130 -18.95 0.78 -27.61
CA ILE A 130 -18.68 0.84 -26.18
C ILE A 130 -19.33 -0.33 -25.44
N ASP A 131 -20.56 -0.65 -25.77
CA ASP A 131 -21.33 -1.72 -25.12
C ASP A 131 -20.97 -3.13 -25.63
N SER A 132 -20.17 -3.22 -26.71
CA SER A 132 -19.78 -4.49 -27.31
C SER A 132 -18.60 -5.14 -26.61
N GLU A 133 -18.70 -6.44 -26.37
CA GLU A 133 -17.58 -7.29 -25.95
C GLU A 133 -16.85 -7.98 -27.12
N ARG A 134 -17.23 -7.64 -28.36
CA ARG A 134 -16.63 -8.22 -29.57
C ARG A 134 -15.22 -7.65 -29.75
N VAL A 135 -14.28 -8.53 -30.10
CA VAL A 135 -12.95 -8.16 -30.61
C VAL A 135 -13.10 -7.47 -31.95
N ASP A 136 -12.62 -6.25 -32.08
CA ASP A 136 -12.63 -5.45 -33.33
C ASP A 136 -11.24 -5.26 -33.95
N SER A 137 -10.18 -5.54 -33.19
CA SER A 137 -8.81 -5.48 -33.69
C SER A 137 -8.50 -6.64 -34.62
N PRO A 138 -8.09 -6.38 -35.87
CA PRO A 138 -7.64 -7.42 -36.78
C PRO A 138 -6.41 -8.19 -36.26
N VAL A 139 -5.54 -7.56 -35.51
CA VAL A 139 -4.36 -8.20 -34.90
C VAL A 139 -4.76 -9.29 -33.92
N PHE A 140 -5.69 -9.01 -33.01
CA PHE A 140 -6.16 -10.01 -32.02
C PHE A 140 -7.04 -11.10 -32.67
N LEU A 141 -7.77 -10.78 -33.75
CA LEU A 141 -8.51 -11.77 -34.50
C LEU A 141 -7.57 -12.79 -35.20
N MET A 142 -6.42 -12.33 -35.68
CA MET A 142 -5.41 -13.20 -36.34
C MET A 142 -4.48 -13.87 -35.33
N LEU A 143 -4.26 -13.26 -34.15
CA LEU A 143 -3.38 -13.76 -33.10
C LEU A 143 -4.17 -14.01 -31.79
N PRO A 144 -5.02 -15.06 -31.76
CA PRO A 144 -5.95 -15.26 -30.61
C PRO A 144 -5.29 -15.57 -29.26
N LYS A 145 -3.99 -15.83 -29.25
CA LYS A 145 -3.20 -16.00 -28.02
C LYS A 145 -2.58 -14.70 -27.53
N LEU A 146 -2.62 -13.63 -28.32
CA LEU A 146 -2.15 -12.31 -27.88
C LEU A 146 -3.10 -11.78 -26.78
N LYS A 147 -2.53 -11.20 -25.75
CA LYS A 147 -3.32 -10.58 -24.67
C LYS A 147 -3.36 -9.07 -24.87
N SER A 148 -4.55 -8.48 -24.71
CA SER A 148 -4.72 -7.04 -24.67
C SER A 148 -3.88 -6.48 -23.53
N GLN A 149 -3.19 -5.36 -23.78
CA GLN A 149 -2.36 -4.73 -22.78
C GLN A 149 -3.24 -4.01 -21.74
N ASN A 150 -2.84 -4.05 -20.47
CA ASN A 150 -3.51 -3.30 -19.43
C ASN A 150 -3.13 -1.83 -19.55
N ALA A 151 -4.11 -0.96 -19.78
CA ALA A 151 -3.89 0.49 -19.89
C ALA A 151 -3.25 1.09 -18.61
N GLU A 152 -3.57 0.53 -17.45
CA GLU A 152 -3.07 1.01 -16.17
C GLU A 152 -1.56 0.79 -16.00
N GLU A 153 -1.00 -0.23 -16.65
CA GLU A 153 0.45 -0.52 -16.61
C GLU A 153 1.28 0.47 -17.44
N PHE A 154 0.64 1.26 -18.30
CA PHE A 154 1.28 2.20 -19.22
C PHE A 154 1.04 3.67 -18.86
N LEU A 155 0.24 3.95 -17.82
CA LEU A 155 0.13 5.31 -17.29
C LEU A 155 1.47 5.72 -16.70
N ALA A 156 2.13 6.64 -17.35
CA ALA A 156 3.42 7.15 -16.89
C ALA A 156 3.25 7.90 -15.56
N ILE A 157 3.80 7.36 -14.51
CA ILE A 157 3.94 8.09 -13.24
C ILE A 157 4.96 9.20 -13.47
N PRO A 158 4.67 10.46 -13.08
CA PRO A 158 5.64 11.55 -13.19
C PRO A 158 6.96 11.21 -12.48
N VAL A 159 8.08 11.57 -13.11
CA VAL A 159 9.42 11.24 -12.60
C VAL A 159 9.65 11.86 -11.23
N ASP A 160 9.29 13.12 -11.06
CA ASP A 160 9.42 13.86 -9.80
C ASP A 160 8.54 13.29 -8.68
N PHE A 161 7.35 12.71 -9.00
CA PHE A 161 6.58 11.94 -8.02
C PHE A 161 7.33 10.67 -7.60
N SER A 162 7.84 9.91 -8.56
CA SER A 162 8.60 8.68 -8.28
C SER A 162 9.86 8.96 -7.46
N GLU A 163 10.55 10.07 -7.72
CA GLU A 163 11.69 10.53 -6.94
C GLU A 163 11.31 10.86 -5.49
N GLU A 164 10.20 11.59 -5.26
CA GLU A 164 9.71 11.85 -3.90
C GLU A 164 9.36 10.56 -3.15
N VAL A 165 8.76 9.58 -3.83
CA VAL A 165 8.43 8.26 -3.24
C VAL A 165 9.71 7.51 -2.85
N GLU A 166 10.74 7.48 -3.70
CA GLU A 166 12.01 6.81 -3.39
C GLU A 166 12.77 7.52 -2.26
N ILE A 167 12.74 8.86 -2.20
CA ILE A 167 13.30 9.62 -1.06
C ILE A 167 12.57 9.26 0.23
N ALA A 168 11.23 9.28 0.23
CA ALA A 168 10.43 8.94 1.40
C ALA A 168 10.68 7.50 1.88
N LYS A 169 10.88 6.56 0.95
CA LYS A 169 11.28 5.17 1.25
C LYS A 169 12.66 5.10 1.89
N ALA A 170 13.67 5.76 1.28
CA ALA A 170 15.05 5.72 1.76
C ALA A 170 15.19 6.33 3.16
N THR A 171 14.43 7.39 3.44
CA THR A 171 14.41 8.10 4.73
C THR A 171 13.37 7.54 5.71
N LYS A 172 12.62 6.48 5.33
CA LYS A 172 11.57 5.84 6.12
C LYS A 172 10.46 6.81 6.60
N GLN A 173 10.18 7.85 5.83
CA GLN A 173 9.16 8.87 6.14
C GLN A 173 7.75 8.35 5.84
N GLN A 174 7.14 7.67 6.82
CA GLN A 174 5.82 7.04 6.70
C GLN A 174 4.73 8.06 6.35
N GLY A 175 4.70 9.20 7.04
CA GLY A 175 3.72 10.26 6.79
C GLY A 175 3.85 10.89 5.40
N LYS A 176 5.07 10.94 4.83
CA LYS A 176 5.29 11.40 3.45
C LYS A 176 4.74 10.40 2.44
N LEU A 177 4.90 9.09 2.67
CA LEU A 177 4.29 8.05 1.82
C LEU A 177 2.76 8.14 1.86
N SER A 178 2.17 8.39 3.03
CA SER A 178 0.71 8.54 3.18
C SER A 178 0.20 9.84 2.54
N LEU A 179 0.97 10.92 2.59
CA LEU A 179 0.69 12.16 1.86
C LEU A 179 0.65 11.92 0.35
N LEU A 180 1.73 11.32 -0.20
CA LEU A 180 1.84 11.03 -1.63
C LEU A 180 0.73 10.09 -2.12
N ALA A 181 0.31 9.11 -1.30
CA ALA A 181 -0.82 8.24 -1.61
C ALA A 181 -2.14 9.02 -1.73
N SER A 182 -2.38 9.99 -0.84
CA SER A 182 -3.57 10.83 -0.89
C SER A 182 -3.56 11.79 -2.08
N GLU A 183 -2.41 12.34 -2.41
CA GLU A 183 -2.24 13.26 -3.54
C GLU A 183 -2.37 12.53 -4.88
N ALA A 184 -1.83 11.30 -5.02
CA ALA A 184 -1.95 10.48 -6.23
C ALA A 184 -3.41 10.21 -6.64
N SER A 185 -4.35 10.19 -5.69
CA SER A 185 -5.78 9.89 -5.93
C SER A 185 -6.51 10.91 -6.81
N GLN A 186 -5.88 12.01 -7.16
CA GLN A 186 -6.46 13.09 -7.98
C GLN A 186 -6.04 13.01 -9.46
N PHE A 187 -5.20 12.04 -9.81
CA PHE A 187 -4.58 11.98 -11.14
C PHE A 187 -4.99 10.72 -11.91
N PRO A 188 -4.93 10.75 -13.26
CA PRO A 188 -5.22 9.56 -14.08
C PRO A 188 -4.31 8.36 -13.78
N TRP A 189 -3.09 8.61 -13.28
CA TRP A 189 -2.12 7.60 -12.85
C TRP A 189 -2.28 7.17 -11.38
N GLU A 190 -3.48 7.38 -10.77
CA GLU A 190 -3.79 7.03 -9.39
C GLU A 190 -3.40 5.58 -9.07
N ILE A 191 -3.86 4.61 -9.86
CA ILE A 191 -3.64 3.18 -9.58
C ILE A 191 -2.15 2.82 -9.61
N PRO A 192 -1.36 3.11 -10.68
CA PRO A 192 0.06 2.80 -10.67
C PRO A 192 0.84 3.59 -9.60
N GLY A 193 0.48 4.84 -9.31
CA GLY A 193 1.07 5.63 -8.24
C GLY A 193 0.79 5.03 -6.85
N LEU A 194 -0.46 4.67 -6.58
CA LEU A 194 -0.84 4.00 -5.34
C LEU A 194 -0.16 2.63 -5.20
N ARG A 195 -0.04 1.86 -6.28
CA ARG A 195 0.62 0.54 -6.27
C ARG A 195 2.09 0.65 -5.87
N MET A 196 2.82 1.64 -6.42
CA MET A 196 4.20 1.92 -6.03
C MET A 196 4.31 2.18 -4.52
N ILE A 197 3.47 3.05 -3.98
CA ILE A 197 3.48 3.41 -2.55
C ILE A 197 3.04 2.22 -1.68
N ALA A 198 1.95 1.55 -2.04
CA ALA A 198 1.38 0.43 -1.30
C ALA A 198 2.37 -0.73 -1.15
N GLU A 199 3.15 -1.01 -2.19
CA GLU A 199 4.20 -2.03 -2.16
C GLU A 199 5.36 -1.63 -1.24
N ILE A 200 5.73 -0.35 -1.21
CA ILE A 200 6.73 0.17 -0.27
C ILE A 200 6.22 0.09 1.16
N GLN A 201 4.99 0.53 1.42
CA GLN A 201 4.35 0.44 2.73
C GLN A 201 4.29 -1.02 3.21
N TYR A 202 3.94 -1.95 2.32
CA TYR A 202 3.93 -3.39 2.63
C TYR A 202 5.33 -3.91 3.00
N LYS A 203 6.37 -3.59 2.22
CA LYS A 203 7.76 -4.01 2.48
C LYS A 203 8.33 -3.42 3.77
N LEU A 204 7.92 -2.22 4.14
CA LEU A 204 8.27 -1.57 5.40
C LEU A 204 7.41 -2.03 6.59
N ALA A 205 6.52 -3.02 6.39
CA ALA A 205 5.57 -3.53 7.39
C ALA A 205 4.60 -2.47 7.95
N LEU A 206 4.36 -1.39 7.22
CA LEU A 206 3.40 -0.34 7.53
C LEU A 206 1.97 -0.80 7.19
N PHE A 207 1.52 -1.89 7.82
CA PHE A 207 0.33 -2.62 7.39
C PHE A 207 -0.96 -1.81 7.45
N LYS A 208 -1.09 -0.83 8.36
CA LYS A 208 -2.28 0.03 8.45
C LYS A 208 -2.41 0.96 7.23
N ASP A 209 -1.31 1.58 6.80
CA ASP A 209 -1.30 2.44 5.63
C ASP A 209 -1.33 1.62 4.34
N ALA A 210 -0.58 0.52 4.27
CA ALA A 210 -0.65 -0.43 3.15
C ALA A 210 -2.07 -0.95 2.93
N LYS A 211 -2.82 -1.24 4.02
CA LYS A 211 -4.24 -1.63 3.94
C LYS A 211 -5.07 -0.60 3.20
N LYS A 212 -4.95 0.69 3.59
CA LYS A 212 -5.70 1.78 2.96
C LYS A 212 -5.40 1.88 1.46
N SER A 213 -4.11 1.85 1.10
CA SER A 213 -3.66 1.96 -0.28
C SER A 213 -4.13 0.77 -1.13
N TRP A 214 -3.97 -0.48 -0.65
CA TRP A 214 -4.42 -1.67 -1.36
C TRP A 214 -5.94 -1.83 -1.41
N GLU A 215 -6.67 -1.44 -0.35
CA GLU A 215 -8.15 -1.40 -0.37
C GLU A 215 -8.65 -0.39 -1.42
N LYS A 216 -7.98 0.77 -1.54
CA LYS A 216 -8.33 1.76 -2.57
C LYS A 216 -8.10 1.20 -3.98
N ILE A 217 -6.94 0.58 -4.25
CA ILE A 217 -6.67 -0.09 -5.54
C ILE A 217 -7.75 -1.13 -5.83
N ARG A 218 -8.07 -2.02 -4.86
CA ARG A 218 -9.12 -3.03 -5.03
C ARG A 218 -10.51 -2.43 -5.25
N SER A 219 -10.82 -1.27 -4.69
CA SER A 219 -12.09 -0.58 -4.93
C SER A 219 -12.21 -0.02 -6.34
N LEU A 220 -11.08 0.39 -6.94
CA LEU A 220 -11.01 0.90 -8.31
C LEU A 220 -10.96 -0.25 -9.33
N THR A 221 -10.28 -1.35 -8.97
CA THR A 221 -10.11 -2.53 -9.83
C THR A 221 -10.52 -3.79 -9.04
N HIS A 222 -11.81 -4.14 -9.08
CA HIS A 222 -12.42 -5.18 -8.24
C HIS A 222 -11.77 -6.57 -8.36
N ASN A 223 -11.18 -6.89 -9.50
CA ASN A 223 -10.53 -8.18 -9.78
C ASN A 223 -9.00 -8.12 -9.69
N ASP A 224 -8.44 -7.11 -9.04
CA ASP A 224 -7.00 -6.97 -8.89
C ASP A 224 -6.42 -8.12 -8.06
N ILE A 225 -5.60 -8.95 -8.71
CA ILE A 225 -5.00 -10.15 -8.13
C ILE A 225 -3.97 -9.75 -7.06
N GLU A 226 -3.13 -8.76 -7.36
CA GLU A 226 -2.07 -8.33 -6.46
C GLU A 226 -2.64 -7.66 -5.21
N ALA A 227 -3.68 -6.83 -5.35
CA ALA A 227 -4.36 -6.23 -4.21
C ALA A 227 -4.96 -7.30 -3.28
N ASN A 228 -5.60 -8.34 -3.82
CA ASN A 228 -6.13 -9.43 -3.00
C ASN A 228 -5.01 -10.23 -2.32
N ASP A 229 -3.90 -10.47 -3.01
CA ASP A 229 -2.73 -11.17 -2.46
C ASP A 229 -2.10 -10.39 -1.28
N ARG A 230 -1.84 -9.10 -1.46
CA ARG A 230 -1.29 -8.25 -0.40
C ARG A 230 -2.26 -8.08 0.77
N LEU A 231 -3.54 -7.83 0.48
CA LEU A 231 -4.58 -7.68 1.49
C LEU A 231 -4.81 -8.96 2.30
N ALA A 232 -4.70 -10.15 1.69
CA ALA A 232 -4.77 -11.41 2.44
C ALA A 232 -3.76 -11.46 3.58
N THR A 233 -2.50 -11.08 3.31
CA THR A 233 -1.45 -11.01 4.33
C THR A 233 -1.65 -9.85 5.31
N ILE A 234 -1.98 -8.66 4.80
CA ILE A 234 -2.16 -7.45 5.63
C ILE A 234 -3.26 -7.64 6.66
N TYR A 235 -4.43 -8.12 6.23
CA TYR A 235 -5.56 -8.39 7.14
C TYR A 235 -5.21 -9.42 8.21
N GLN A 236 -4.50 -10.49 7.83
CA GLN A 236 -4.07 -11.51 8.78
C GLN A 236 -3.10 -10.93 9.82
N ARG A 237 -2.10 -10.14 9.39
CA ARG A 237 -1.14 -9.49 10.29
C ARG A 237 -1.79 -8.51 11.26
N LEU A 238 -2.68 -7.65 10.75
CA LEU A 238 -3.44 -6.74 11.58
C LEU A 238 -4.38 -7.48 12.52
N GLY A 239 -5.05 -8.53 12.03
CA GLY A 239 -5.93 -9.36 12.86
C GLY A 239 -5.22 -10.06 14.01
N GLU A 240 -3.95 -10.49 13.83
CA GLU A 240 -3.13 -11.05 14.92
C GLU A 240 -2.88 -10.05 16.05
N VAL A 241 -2.68 -8.77 15.71
CA VAL A 241 -2.46 -7.70 16.70
C VAL A 241 -3.77 -7.32 17.37
N GLU A 242 -4.82 -7.06 16.59
CA GLU A 242 -6.10 -6.56 17.09
C GLU A 242 -6.86 -7.58 17.96
N VAL A 243 -6.63 -8.89 17.77
CA VAL A 243 -7.25 -9.91 18.65
C VAL A 243 -6.85 -9.75 20.11
N LEU A 244 -5.69 -9.19 20.39
CA LEU A 244 -5.22 -8.93 21.75
C LEU A 244 -5.95 -7.74 22.38
N ASP A 245 -6.28 -6.71 21.59
CA ASP A 245 -6.86 -5.45 22.06
C ASP A 245 -8.38 -5.38 21.82
N ASN A 246 -8.85 -5.90 20.67
CA ASN A 246 -10.25 -5.87 20.26
C ASN A 246 -10.61 -7.13 19.45
N SER A 247 -11.19 -8.12 20.11
CA SER A 247 -11.51 -9.42 19.49
C SER A 247 -12.49 -9.32 18.31
N VAL A 248 -13.42 -8.36 18.31
CA VAL A 248 -14.40 -8.18 17.23
C VAL A 248 -13.73 -7.67 15.96
N LEU A 249 -12.88 -6.65 16.06
CA LEU A 249 -12.14 -6.10 14.93
C LEU A 249 -11.15 -7.14 14.38
N GLY A 250 -10.48 -7.88 15.25
CA GLY A 250 -9.59 -8.97 14.86
C GLY A 250 -10.30 -10.04 14.03
N GLU A 251 -11.51 -10.48 14.44
CA GLU A 251 -12.32 -11.45 13.70
C GLU A 251 -12.79 -10.92 12.33
N GLU A 252 -13.16 -9.65 12.24
CA GLU A 252 -13.50 -9.01 10.98
C GLU A 252 -12.30 -9.03 10.01
N LEU A 253 -11.11 -8.70 10.49
CA LEU A 253 -9.89 -8.72 9.68
C LEU A 253 -9.54 -10.13 9.20
N PHE A 254 -9.65 -11.16 10.04
CA PHE A 254 -9.47 -12.54 9.60
C PHE A 254 -10.50 -12.98 8.55
N THR A 255 -11.73 -12.51 8.68
CA THR A 255 -12.78 -12.77 7.69
C THR A 255 -12.45 -12.11 6.34
N LYS A 256 -11.98 -10.85 6.35
CA LYS A 256 -11.52 -10.16 5.13
C LYS A 256 -10.31 -10.85 4.50
N SER A 257 -9.38 -11.35 5.32
CA SER A 257 -8.23 -12.15 4.84
C SER A 257 -8.70 -13.41 4.13
N ARG A 258 -9.63 -14.17 4.74
CA ARG A 258 -10.20 -15.37 4.13
C ARG A 258 -10.88 -15.07 2.79
N MET A 259 -11.72 -14.02 2.72
CA MET A 259 -12.37 -13.64 1.46
C MET A 259 -11.37 -13.32 0.35
N ALA A 260 -10.27 -12.64 0.67
CA ALA A 260 -9.21 -12.35 -0.30
C ALA A 260 -8.50 -13.65 -0.77
N ILE A 261 -8.27 -14.60 0.14
CA ILE A 261 -7.70 -15.91 -0.20
C ILE A 261 -8.66 -16.73 -1.06
N ASP A 262 -9.95 -16.76 -0.72
CA ASP A 262 -10.96 -17.50 -1.48
C ASP A 262 -11.04 -16.99 -2.92
N PHE A 263 -10.97 -15.66 -3.13
CA PHE A 263 -10.87 -15.04 -4.45
C PHE A 263 -9.66 -15.56 -5.26
N LEU A 264 -8.49 -15.71 -4.61
CA LEU A 264 -7.28 -16.25 -5.25
C LEU A 264 -7.41 -17.77 -5.49
N MET A 265 -8.00 -18.51 -4.58
CA MET A 265 -8.21 -19.96 -4.69
C MET A 265 -9.15 -20.32 -5.86
N GLU A 266 -10.21 -19.55 -6.11
CA GLU A 266 -11.08 -19.73 -7.29
C GLU A 266 -10.32 -19.64 -8.61
N ARG A 267 -9.20 -18.96 -8.63
CA ARG A 267 -8.35 -18.71 -9.81
C ARG A 267 -7.03 -19.48 -9.79
N ILE A 268 -6.86 -20.40 -8.87
CA ILE A 268 -5.56 -21.03 -8.56
C ILE A 268 -4.93 -21.71 -9.77
N SER A 269 -5.74 -22.31 -10.66
CA SER A 269 -5.27 -22.98 -11.88
C SER A 269 -4.61 -22.03 -12.90
N THR A 270 -4.85 -20.73 -12.79
CA THR A 270 -4.29 -19.72 -13.72
C THR A 270 -2.90 -19.25 -13.29
N PHE A 271 -2.49 -19.55 -12.05
CA PHE A 271 -1.21 -19.08 -11.52
C PHE A 271 -0.05 -20.06 -11.78
N PRO A 272 1.18 -19.55 -11.85
CA PRO A 272 2.38 -20.39 -11.88
C PRO A 272 2.55 -21.14 -10.54
N ARG A 273 3.43 -22.16 -10.53
CA ARG A 273 3.58 -23.12 -9.41
C ARG A 273 3.97 -22.42 -8.09
N ASP A 274 4.96 -21.53 -8.15
CA ASP A 274 5.41 -20.73 -7.02
C ASP A 274 4.28 -19.91 -6.40
N LYS A 275 3.47 -19.25 -7.24
CA LYS A 275 2.31 -18.48 -6.78
C LYS A 275 1.22 -19.36 -6.18
N ARG A 276 0.96 -20.55 -6.74
CA ARG A 276 0.02 -21.50 -6.15
C ARG A 276 0.49 -21.94 -4.77
N ALA A 277 1.80 -22.25 -4.62
CA ALA A 277 2.39 -22.59 -3.33
C ALA A 277 2.20 -21.48 -2.29
N GLU A 278 2.41 -20.22 -2.68
CA GLU A 278 2.18 -19.07 -1.79
C GLU A 278 0.70 -18.93 -1.38
N ILE A 279 -0.26 -19.07 -2.31
CA ILE A 279 -1.69 -18.99 -2.00
C ILE A 279 -2.11 -20.08 -0.99
N PHE A 280 -1.65 -21.33 -1.16
CA PHE A 280 -1.86 -22.37 -0.16
C PHE A 280 -1.24 -22.02 1.19
N SER A 281 -0.06 -21.41 1.21
CA SER A 281 0.59 -20.94 2.44
C SER A 281 -0.20 -19.84 3.15
N LEU A 282 -0.78 -18.91 2.41
CA LEU A 282 -1.66 -17.86 2.97
C LEU A 282 -2.87 -18.49 3.67
N LYS A 283 -3.51 -19.48 3.01
CA LYS A 283 -4.64 -20.22 3.57
C LYS A 283 -4.22 -21.01 4.83
N ALA A 284 -3.10 -21.70 4.76
CA ALA A 284 -2.55 -22.45 5.89
C ALA A 284 -2.23 -21.55 7.08
N ARG A 285 -1.69 -20.35 6.84
CA ARG A 285 -1.39 -19.35 7.87
C ARG A 285 -2.64 -18.90 8.60
N ASN A 286 -3.74 -18.63 7.87
CA ASN A 286 -5.02 -18.29 8.48
C ASN A 286 -5.58 -19.44 9.32
N ASN A 287 -5.53 -20.69 8.82
CA ASN A 287 -5.94 -21.85 9.58
C ASN A 287 -5.08 -22.03 10.86
N LYS A 288 -3.77 -21.82 10.76
CA LYS A 288 -2.86 -21.87 11.92
C LYS A 288 -3.18 -20.79 12.96
N ALA A 289 -3.50 -19.55 12.52
CA ALA A 289 -3.90 -18.48 13.42
C ALA A 289 -5.22 -18.82 14.14
N ASN A 290 -6.21 -19.34 13.41
CA ASN A 290 -7.46 -19.81 14.00
C ASN A 290 -7.26 -20.98 14.95
N TRP A 291 -6.37 -21.93 14.62
CA TRP A 291 -6.00 -23.01 15.51
C TRP A 291 -5.43 -22.49 16.84
N ILE A 292 -4.49 -21.54 16.81
CA ILE A 292 -3.93 -20.94 18.02
C ILE A 292 -5.01 -20.34 18.91
N LYS A 293 -5.99 -19.64 18.33
CA LYS A 293 -7.12 -19.04 19.06
C LYS A 293 -7.96 -20.08 19.81
N THR A 294 -8.11 -21.30 19.29
CA THR A 294 -8.95 -22.32 19.91
C THR A 294 -8.41 -22.81 21.27
N TRP A 295 -7.14 -22.64 21.56
CA TRP A 295 -6.51 -23.18 22.76
C TRP A 295 -5.68 -22.17 23.57
N ILE A 296 -5.30 -21.00 22.99
CA ILE A 296 -4.32 -20.10 23.64
C ILE A 296 -4.80 -19.60 25.00
N ASN A 297 -6.10 -19.42 25.19
CA ASN A 297 -6.74 -18.97 26.41
C ASN A 297 -7.44 -20.12 27.20
N SER A 298 -7.25 -21.37 26.80
CA SER A 298 -7.79 -22.52 27.52
C SER A 298 -7.10 -22.70 28.86
N ASN A 299 -7.80 -23.33 29.82
CA ASN A 299 -7.19 -23.73 31.08
C ASN A 299 -6.06 -24.73 30.84
N VAL A 300 -5.03 -24.70 31.70
CA VAL A 300 -3.81 -25.50 31.57
C VAL A 300 -4.10 -27.00 31.31
N GLU A 301 -5.14 -27.55 31.94
CA GLU A 301 -5.55 -28.94 31.80
C GLU A 301 -6.07 -29.29 30.40
N ASN A 302 -6.68 -28.31 29.72
CA ASN A 302 -7.39 -28.48 28.46
C ASN A 302 -6.56 -28.06 27.23
N ILE A 303 -5.50 -27.28 27.40
CA ILE A 303 -4.68 -26.75 26.29
C ILE A 303 -4.32 -27.82 25.26
N LEU A 304 -3.80 -28.97 25.69
CA LEU A 304 -3.35 -30.03 24.77
C LEU A 304 -4.53 -30.72 24.08
N SER A 305 -5.65 -30.88 24.78
CA SER A 305 -6.85 -31.47 24.22
C SER A 305 -7.49 -30.54 23.18
N ASP A 306 -7.66 -29.27 23.50
CA ASP A 306 -8.25 -28.28 22.62
C ASP A 306 -7.39 -28.04 21.38
N ALA A 307 -6.06 -28.02 21.57
CA ALA A 307 -5.12 -27.92 20.46
C ALA A 307 -5.20 -29.14 19.51
N LEU A 308 -5.34 -30.36 20.04
CA LEU A 308 -5.39 -31.60 19.26
C LEU A 308 -6.71 -31.74 18.49
N THR A 309 -7.84 -31.44 19.14
CA THR A 309 -9.19 -31.70 18.59
C THR A 309 -9.61 -30.63 17.59
N SER A 310 -8.91 -29.50 17.54
CA SER A 310 -9.21 -28.41 16.61
C SER A 310 -9.03 -28.83 15.16
N GLN A 311 -10.07 -28.75 14.35
CA GLN A 311 -10.04 -29.01 12.91
C GLN A 311 -9.03 -28.07 12.17
N PHE A 312 -8.84 -26.87 12.69
CA PHE A 312 -7.92 -25.89 12.07
C PHE A 312 -6.45 -26.37 12.08
N LEU A 313 -6.04 -27.20 13.04
CA LEU A 313 -4.69 -27.81 13.07
C LEU A 313 -4.44 -28.67 11.83
N ARG A 314 -5.37 -29.57 11.55
CA ARG A 314 -5.28 -30.46 10.38
C ARG A 314 -5.39 -29.71 9.08
N ASN A 315 -6.30 -28.74 8.99
CA ASN A 315 -6.45 -27.90 7.81
C ASN A 315 -5.18 -27.11 7.53
N ALA A 316 -4.55 -26.51 8.55
CA ALA A 316 -3.28 -25.80 8.38
C ALA A 316 -2.15 -26.72 7.89
N TYR A 317 -2.03 -27.94 8.46
CA TYR A 317 -1.07 -28.93 8.00
C TYR A 317 -1.28 -29.31 6.54
N ILE A 318 -2.52 -29.64 6.14
CA ILE A 318 -2.86 -30.04 4.77
C ILE A 318 -2.59 -28.91 3.78
N ASP A 319 -2.99 -27.69 4.12
CA ASP A 319 -2.81 -26.53 3.22
C ASP A 319 -1.31 -26.22 3.03
N TYR A 320 -0.48 -26.26 4.09
CA TYR A 320 0.97 -26.11 3.96
C TYR A 320 1.59 -27.26 3.14
N LEU A 321 1.14 -28.49 3.36
CA LEU A 321 1.61 -29.64 2.60
C LEU A 321 1.25 -29.50 1.11
N ASN A 322 0.03 -29.04 0.79
CA ASN A 322 -0.38 -28.76 -0.58
C ASN A 322 0.49 -27.68 -1.21
N GLY A 323 0.79 -26.59 -0.50
CA GLY A 323 1.71 -25.58 -0.98
C GLY A 323 3.10 -26.12 -1.29
N PHE A 324 3.64 -26.98 -0.45
CA PHE A 324 4.94 -27.63 -0.67
C PHE A 324 4.89 -28.63 -1.85
N ASN A 325 3.79 -29.34 -2.03
CA ASN A 325 3.60 -30.25 -3.17
C ASN A 325 3.46 -29.52 -4.51
N GLU A 326 2.93 -28.28 -4.52
CA GLU A 326 2.91 -27.45 -5.71
C GLU A 326 4.32 -27.04 -6.14
N ASP A 327 5.17 -26.66 -5.19
CA ASP A 327 6.56 -26.29 -5.45
C ASP A 327 7.48 -26.74 -4.30
N LEU A 328 8.32 -27.74 -4.57
CA LEU A 328 9.27 -28.27 -3.59
C LEU A 328 10.39 -27.28 -3.22
N ASN A 329 10.58 -26.19 -4.00
CA ASN A 329 11.48 -25.10 -3.64
C ASN A 329 10.83 -24.12 -2.66
N HIS A 330 9.53 -24.21 -2.44
CA HIS A 330 8.81 -23.43 -1.44
C HIS A 330 8.99 -24.03 -0.05
N PHE A 331 10.24 -24.15 0.41
CA PHE A 331 10.61 -24.79 1.67
C PHE A 331 9.96 -24.15 2.91
N TYR A 332 9.50 -22.89 2.84
CA TYR A 332 8.68 -22.27 3.87
C TYR A 332 7.39 -23.07 4.15
N SER A 333 6.66 -23.47 3.10
CA SER A 333 5.49 -24.36 3.27
C SER A 333 5.88 -25.70 3.85
N GLY A 334 6.97 -26.31 3.35
CA GLY A 334 7.46 -27.60 3.82
C GLY A 334 7.79 -27.61 5.30
N ILE A 335 8.56 -26.62 5.78
CA ILE A 335 8.96 -26.56 7.19
C ILE A 335 7.78 -26.30 8.13
N ASN A 336 6.80 -25.48 7.72
CA ASN A 336 5.58 -25.27 8.50
C ASN A 336 4.70 -26.53 8.53
N ALA A 337 4.57 -27.25 7.41
CA ALA A 337 3.88 -28.54 7.38
C ALA A 337 4.55 -29.54 8.32
N LEU A 338 5.88 -29.67 8.25
CA LEU A 338 6.64 -30.57 9.12
C LEU A 338 6.48 -30.21 10.61
N GLY A 339 6.51 -28.90 10.92
CA GLY A 339 6.32 -28.41 12.28
C GLY A 339 4.94 -28.73 12.84
N LEU A 340 3.88 -28.51 12.06
CA LEU A 340 2.51 -28.87 12.47
C LEU A 340 2.33 -30.38 12.59
N LEU A 341 2.93 -31.14 11.69
CA LEU A 341 2.92 -32.62 11.77
C LEU A 341 3.60 -33.11 13.04
N LYS A 342 4.74 -32.53 13.43
CA LYS A 342 5.40 -32.82 14.71
C LYS A 342 4.50 -32.51 15.90
N ILE A 343 3.77 -31.39 15.85
CA ILE A 343 2.80 -31.02 16.88
C ILE A 343 1.68 -32.08 16.96
N ILE A 344 1.08 -32.45 15.83
CA ILE A 344 0.00 -33.44 15.76
C ILE A 344 0.47 -34.77 16.42
N ILE A 345 1.64 -35.28 16.04
CA ILE A 345 2.20 -36.53 16.59
C ILE A 345 2.38 -36.43 18.11
N ASN A 346 3.03 -35.38 18.61
CA ASN A 346 3.27 -35.24 20.05
C ASN A 346 1.97 -35.06 20.86
N LEU A 347 0.98 -34.29 20.31
CA LEU A 347 -0.32 -34.13 20.96
C LEU A 347 -1.10 -35.46 20.98
N ALA A 348 -1.06 -36.27 19.89
CA ALA A 348 -1.70 -37.57 19.82
C ALA A 348 -1.08 -38.55 20.84
N GLU A 349 0.24 -38.56 20.98
CA GLU A 349 0.96 -39.37 21.97
C GLU A 349 0.66 -38.93 23.41
N ALA A 350 0.55 -37.60 23.65
CA ALA A 350 0.25 -37.04 24.98
C ALA A 350 -1.21 -37.20 25.39
N LYS A 351 -2.14 -37.33 24.44
CA LYS A 351 -3.58 -37.39 24.66
C LYS A 351 -4.23 -38.54 23.84
N PRO A 352 -3.87 -39.82 24.09
CA PRO A 352 -4.28 -40.95 23.24
C PRO A 352 -5.81 -41.16 23.20
N MET A 353 -6.52 -40.91 24.29
CA MET A 353 -7.98 -41.04 24.33
C MET A 353 -8.66 -40.01 23.43
N GLN A 354 -8.21 -38.76 23.48
CA GLN A 354 -8.72 -37.69 22.61
C GLN A 354 -8.36 -37.95 21.15
N TRP A 355 -7.15 -38.48 20.88
CA TRP A 355 -6.75 -38.90 19.55
C TRP A 355 -7.68 -39.96 18.99
N SER A 356 -7.92 -41.06 19.76
CA SER A 356 -8.83 -42.15 19.34
C SER A 356 -10.25 -41.67 19.11
N SER A 357 -10.73 -40.69 19.88
CA SER A 357 -12.10 -40.11 19.69
C SER A 357 -12.30 -39.37 18.37
N LEU A 358 -11.25 -39.10 17.61
CA LEU A 358 -11.31 -38.47 16.30
C LEU A 358 -11.52 -39.46 15.15
N TYR A 359 -11.55 -40.78 15.44
CA TYR A 359 -11.66 -41.86 14.46
C TYR A 359 -12.76 -42.84 14.88
N ASP A 360 -13.17 -43.68 13.94
CA ASP A 360 -14.25 -44.65 14.15
C ASP A 360 -13.81 -45.84 15.05
N SER A 361 -12.48 -46.08 15.14
CA SER A 361 -11.91 -47.14 15.99
C SER A 361 -10.51 -46.80 16.50
N GLU A 362 -10.09 -47.46 17.57
CA GLU A 362 -8.72 -47.34 18.11
C GLU A 362 -7.67 -47.85 17.10
N ASP A 363 -7.97 -48.92 16.36
CA ASP A 363 -7.08 -49.47 15.33
C ASP A 363 -6.85 -48.46 14.20
N GLU A 364 -7.89 -47.73 13.81
CA GLU A 364 -7.79 -46.67 12.81
C GLU A 364 -6.95 -45.50 13.33
N ALA A 365 -7.15 -45.08 14.56
CA ALA A 365 -6.38 -44.04 15.21
C ALA A 365 -4.89 -44.39 15.29
N GLU A 366 -4.55 -45.65 15.66
CA GLU A 366 -3.18 -46.14 15.69
C GLU A 366 -2.55 -46.20 14.28
N PHE A 367 -3.34 -46.64 13.28
CA PHE A 367 -2.88 -46.67 11.89
C PHE A 367 -2.56 -45.26 11.36
N GLU A 368 -3.43 -44.31 11.60
CA GLU A 368 -3.20 -42.91 11.17
C GLU A 368 -2.01 -42.28 11.89
N LEU A 369 -1.80 -42.55 13.18
CA LEU A 369 -0.60 -42.09 13.89
C LEU A 369 0.70 -42.68 13.32
N LYS A 370 0.71 -43.93 12.96
CA LYS A 370 1.85 -44.59 12.28
C LYS A 370 2.10 -43.96 10.90
N LYS A 371 1.03 -43.63 10.18
CA LYS A 371 1.11 -42.97 8.89
C LYS A 371 1.68 -41.54 9.02
N TYR A 372 1.28 -40.78 10.02
CA TYR A 372 1.84 -39.45 10.29
C TYR A 372 3.33 -39.51 10.66
N ASN A 373 3.74 -40.46 11.46
CA ASN A 373 5.16 -40.67 11.77
C ASN A 373 5.98 -40.97 10.49
N LYS A 374 5.50 -41.84 9.62
CA LYS A 374 6.15 -42.14 8.34
C LYS A 374 6.18 -40.90 7.41
N GLN A 375 5.11 -40.11 7.41
CA GLN A 375 5.07 -38.85 6.65
C GLN A 375 6.08 -37.82 7.17
N PHE A 376 6.26 -37.74 8.51
CA PHE A 376 7.24 -36.86 9.13
C PHE A 376 8.67 -37.23 8.67
N ASP A 377 9.02 -38.51 8.70
CA ASP A 377 10.35 -38.99 8.25
C ASP A 377 10.58 -38.64 6.76
N ASN A 378 9.63 -38.97 5.90
CA ASN A 378 9.72 -38.70 4.47
C ASN A 378 9.82 -37.21 4.17
N LEU A 379 8.97 -36.39 4.78
CA LEU A 379 8.92 -34.93 4.56
C LEU A 379 10.21 -34.27 5.03
N SER A 380 10.78 -34.72 6.16
CA SER A 380 12.05 -34.21 6.68
C SER A 380 13.22 -34.42 5.71
N ILE A 381 13.27 -35.58 5.03
CA ILE A 381 14.29 -35.90 4.02
C ILE A 381 14.12 -35.00 2.79
N ILE A 382 12.89 -34.84 2.32
CA ILE A 382 12.61 -34.02 1.13
C ILE A 382 12.96 -32.53 1.38
N ILE A 383 12.59 -31.99 2.54
CA ILE A 383 12.91 -30.60 2.91
C ILE A 383 14.42 -30.42 3.03
N GLN A 384 15.13 -31.35 3.65
CA GLN A 384 16.60 -31.32 3.74
C GLN A 384 17.26 -31.30 2.36
N ALA A 385 16.74 -32.11 1.42
CA ALA A 385 17.23 -32.14 0.05
C ALA A 385 16.98 -30.82 -0.68
N SER A 386 15.79 -30.24 -0.51
CA SER A 386 15.42 -28.94 -1.07
C SER A 386 16.32 -27.81 -0.54
N ILE A 387 16.50 -27.70 0.78
CA ILE A 387 17.41 -26.73 1.41
C ILE A 387 18.84 -26.88 0.86
N ASN A 388 19.34 -28.12 0.75
CA ASN A 388 20.68 -28.37 0.25
C ASN A 388 20.85 -27.97 -1.23
N ALA A 389 19.80 -28.14 -2.04
CA ALA A 389 19.79 -27.73 -3.43
C ALA A 389 19.85 -26.20 -3.55
N GLU A 390 19.05 -25.48 -2.75
CA GLU A 390 19.04 -24.02 -2.73
C GLU A 390 20.36 -23.43 -2.23
N LYS A 391 20.93 -23.96 -1.15
CA LYS A 391 22.26 -23.56 -0.67
C LYS A 391 23.33 -23.69 -1.75
N LYS A 392 23.29 -24.76 -2.55
CA LYS A 392 24.23 -24.93 -3.67
C LYS A 392 23.97 -23.92 -4.80
N ALA A 393 22.72 -23.57 -5.07
CA ALA A 393 22.38 -22.54 -6.06
C ALA A 393 22.88 -21.15 -5.61
N LEU A 394 22.59 -20.77 -4.38
CA LEU A 394 23.07 -19.52 -3.78
C LEU A 394 24.58 -19.38 -3.78
N LEU A 395 25.32 -20.47 -3.46
CA LEU A 395 26.76 -20.49 -3.52
C LEU A 395 27.32 -20.25 -4.93
N ARG A 396 26.68 -20.80 -5.97
CA ARG A 396 27.07 -20.58 -7.39
C ARG A 396 26.85 -19.14 -7.81
N GLU A 397 25.81 -18.49 -7.26
CA GLU A 397 25.46 -17.10 -7.56
C GLU A 397 26.19 -16.10 -6.65
N ASN A 398 26.99 -16.57 -5.71
CA ASN A 398 27.66 -15.75 -4.69
C ASN A 398 26.67 -14.91 -3.86
N LYS A 399 25.50 -15.49 -3.57
CA LYS A 399 24.40 -14.89 -2.79
C LYS A 399 24.23 -15.59 -1.45
N VAL A 400 23.65 -14.87 -0.49
CA VAL A 400 23.24 -15.40 0.82
C VAL A 400 21.74 -15.10 0.98
N ASP A 401 20.97 -16.14 1.29
CA ASP A 401 19.58 -15.99 1.70
C ASP A 401 19.44 -16.41 3.18
N PRO A 402 19.21 -15.46 4.09
CA PRO A 402 19.04 -15.75 5.50
C PRO A 402 17.85 -16.68 5.81
N TRP A 403 16.80 -16.66 4.99
CA TRP A 403 15.63 -17.52 5.17
C TRP A 403 15.97 -19.01 5.01
N VAL A 404 16.90 -19.34 4.12
CA VAL A 404 17.41 -20.73 3.96
C VAL A 404 18.10 -21.19 5.25
N SER A 405 18.89 -20.33 5.88
CA SER A 405 19.60 -20.64 7.11
C SER A 405 18.65 -20.80 8.31
N ILE A 406 17.60 -19.96 8.39
CA ILE A 406 16.56 -20.09 9.42
C ILE A 406 15.79 -21.39 9.23
N THR A 407 15.39 -21.72 7.99
CA THR A 407 14.66 -22.96 7.70
C THR A 407 15.50 -24.20 8.02
N GLU A 408 16.83 -24.17 7.81
CA GLU A 408 17.74 -25.23 8.21
C GLU A 408 17.83 -25.36 9.74
N ALA A 409 17.83 -24.24 10.47
CA ALA A 409 17.80 -24.25 11.93
C ALA A 409 16.46 -24.83 12.44
N ASP A 410 15.32 -24.41 11.86
CA ASP A 410 14.00 -24.96 12.19
C ASP A 410 13.91 -26.47 11.89
N LEU A 411 14.46 -26.92 10.75
CA LEU A 411 14.52 -28.33 10.45
C LEU A 411 15.36 -29.08 11.48
N THR A 412 16.55 -28.56 11.84
CA THR A 412 17.41 -29.13 12.86
C THR A 412 16.72 -29.21 14.21
N PHE A 413 15.97 -28.18 14.59
CA PHE A 413 15.15 -28.15 15.79
C PHE A 413 14.12 -29.30 15.84
N LEU A 414 13.46 -29.59 14.70
CA LEU A 414 12.41 -30.60 14.62
C LEU A 414 12.93 -32.07 14.63
N ILE A 415 14.12 -32.32 14.05
CA ILE A 415 14.64 -33.68 13.81
C ILE A 415 15.82 -34.09 14.70
N ASN A 416 16.37 -33.17 15.50
CA ASN A 416 17.57 -33.40 16.27
C ASN A 416 17.29 -33.27 17.78
N ASN A 417 17.95 -34.11 18.60
CA ASN A 417 17.79 -34.10 20.04
C ASN A 417 19.03 -33.51 20.77
N ASN A 418 19.92 -32.81 20.06
CA ASN A 418 21.10 -32.18 20.67
C ASN A 418 20.87 -30.66 20.82
N PRO A 419 20.58 -30.16 22.03
CA PRO A 419 20.28 -28.73 22.28
C PRO A 419 21.43 -27.79 21.87
N GLN A 420 22.69 -28.21 22.06
CA GLN A 420 23.86 -27.39 21.67
C GLN A 420 23.95 -27.21 20.16
N LYS A 421 23.64 -28.24 19.38
CA LYS A 421 23.62 -28.17 17.93
C LYS A 421 22.53 -27.20 17.47
N ILE A 422 21.35 -27.25 18.09
CA ILE A 422 20.20 -26.37 17.78
C ILE A 422 20.55 -24.92 18.07
N GLU A 423 21.09 -24.63 19.25
CA GLU A 423 21.55 -23.30 19.65
C GLU A 423 22.54 -22.71 18.63
N ASN A 424 23.52 -23.53 18.22
CA ASN A 424 24.53 -23.10 17.23
C ASN A 424 23.92 -22.81 15.87
N MET A 425 22.93 -23.60 15.41
CA MET A 425 22.26 -23.39 14.13
C MET A 425 21.49 -22.06 14.11
N TYR A 426 20.74 -21.74 15.16
CA TYR A 426 20.04 -20.46 15.27
C TYR A 426 21.03 -19.28 15.40
N LYS A 427 22.13 -19.42 16.16
CA LYS A 427 23.20 -18.40 16.21
C LYS A 427 23.79 -18.10 14.84
N MET A 428 24.07 -19.13 14.05
CA MET A 428 24.58 -18.96 12.68
C MET A 428 23.55 -18.26 11.78
N ALA A 429 22.28 -18.65 11.85
CA ALA A 429 21.23 -18.01 11.07
C ALA A 429 21.08 -16.52 11.41
N MET A 430 21.15 -16.16 12.68
CA MET A 430 21.07 -14.76 13.12
C MET A 430 22.27 -13.92 12.70
N GLN A 431 23.47 -14.48 12.64
CA GLN A 431 24.67 -13.76 12.19
C GLN A 431 24.60 -13.34 10.70
N LEU A 432 23.87 -14.09 9.89
CA LEU A 432 23.72 -13.84 8.45
C LEU A 432 22.68 -12.74 8.13
N SER A 433 21.91 -12.31 9.11
CA SER A 433 20.83 -11.35 8.91
C SER A 433 20.72 -10.37 10.08
N LYS A 434 21.24 -9.17 9.90
CA LYS A 434 21.10 -8.09 10.90
C LYS A 434 19.71 -7.43 10.88
N ASP A 435 18.96 -7.55 9.76
CA ASP A 435 17.72 -6.81 9.52
C ASP A 435 16.47 -7.69 9.45
N LEU A 436 16.60 -9.01 9.59
CA LEU A 436 15.45 -9.91 9.56
C LEU A 436 14.72 -9.94 10.89
N ASN A 437 13.42 -9.79 10.77
CA ASN A 437 12.51 -9.91 11.88
C ASN A 437 12.39 -11.39 12.31
N PHE A 438 13.25 -11.85 13.23
CA PHE A 438 13.23 -13.19 13.82
C PHE A 438 11.99 -13.49 14.68
N ASN A 439 11.07 -12.51 14.81
CA ASN A 439 9.85 -12.65 15.60
C ASN A 439 8.95 -13.81 15.11
N ALA A 440 9.02 -14.17 13.82
CA ALA A 440 8.26 -15.31 13.32
C ALA A 440 8.79 -16.65 13.86
N ALA A 441 10.10 -16.85 13.85
CA ALA A 441 10.74 -18.03 14.40
C ALA A 441 10.53 -18.12 15.93
N LYS A 442 10.71 -17.00 16.64
CA LYS A 442 10.44 -16.92 18.08
C LYS A 442 9.00 -17.27 18.42
N ARG A 443 8.01 -16.69 17.72
CA ARG A 443 6.58 -17.00 17.92
C ARG A 443 6.30 -18.49 17.72
N GLN A 444 6.93 -19.11 16.72
CA GLN A 444 6.81 -20.54 16.50
C GLN A 444 7.36 -21.35 17.69
N LEU A 445 8.53 -21.01 18.21
CA LEU A 445 9.11 -21.66 19.39
C LEU A 445 8.23 -21.50 20.64
N LEU A 446 7.61 -20.35 20.83
CA LEU A 446 6.68 -20.11 21.95
C LEU A 446 5.42 -21.00 21.86
N ILE A 447 4.96 -21.36 20.65
CA ILE A 447 3.88 -22.33 20.47
C ILE A 447 4.32 -23.70 21.00
N TYR A 448 5.51 -24.19 20.62
CA TYR A 448 6.06 -25.44 21.13
C TYR A 448 6.22 -25.41 22.65
N LYS A 449 6.74 -24.30 23.20
CA LYS A 449 6.88 -24.11 24.65
C LYS A 449 5.54 -24.23 25.38
N LYS A 450 4.50 -23.54 24.89
CA LYS A 450 3.17 -23.56 25.51
C LYS A 450 2.48 -24.92 25.44
N LEU A 451 2.77 -25.70 24.39
CA LEU A 451 2.29 -27.08 24.22
C LEU A 451 3.19 -28.13 24.90
N ASN A 452 4.25 -27.71 25.56
CA ASN A 452 5.23 -28.59 26.20
C ASN A 452 5.86 -29.64 25.25
N ILE A 453 6.16 -29.22 24.03
CA ILE A 453 6.70 -30.06 22.94
C ILE A 453 8.18 -29.67 22.74
N LEU A 454 9.08 -30.66 22.63
CA LEU A 454 10.53 -30.46 22.38
C LEU A 454 11.18 -29.45 23.35
N THR A 455 10.87 -29.53 24.64
CA THR A 455 11.22 -28.52 25.66
C THR A 455 12.70 -28.16 25.70
N ASP A 456 13.61 -29.16 25.68
CA ASP A 456 15.05 -28.92 25.70
C ASP A 456 15.53 -28.16 24.43
N ASN A 457 14.96 -28.52 23.30
CA ASN A 457 15.23 -27.86 22.02
C ASN A 457 14.71 -26.42 22.01
N VAL A 458 13.50 -26.22 22.56
CA VAL A 458 12.87 -24.90 22.68
C VAL A 458 13.71 -23.98 23.54
N ASP A 459 14.13 -24.44 24.72
CA ASP A 459 14.92 -23.63 25.64
C ASP A 459 16.31 -23.31 25.04
N ALA A 460 16.93 -24.27 24.32
CA ALA A 460 18.17 -24.01 23.61
C ALA A 460 18.04 -22.96 22.50
N ALA A 461 16.95 -23.01 21.72
CA ALA A 461 16.67 -22.05 20.66
C ALA A 461 16.33 -20.67 21.26
N LEU A 462 15.47 -20.60 22.28
CA LEU A 462 15.04 -19.34 22.88
C LEU A 462 16.18 -18.56 23.54
N ARG A 463 17.20 -19.21 24.13
CA ARG A 463 18.40 -18.53 24.64
C ARG A 463 19.09 -17.65 23.61
N VAL A 464 19.02 -18.02 22.32
CA VAL A 464 19.61 -17.24 21.24
C VAL A 464 18.83 -15.94 21.02
N PHE A 465 17.52 -15.98 21.25
CA PHE A 465 16.63 -14.83 21.05
C PHE A 465 16.51 -13.91 22.29
N GLU A 466 16.89 -14.36 23.49
CA GLU A 466 16.81 -13.55 24.72
C GLU A 466 17.74 -12.34 24.70
N ASN A 467 18.89 -12.44 24.06
CA ASN A 467 19.86 -11.35 23.96
C ASN A 467 19.54 -10.32 22.88
N THR A 468 18.47 -10.52 22.11
CA THR A 468 18.10 -9.65 20.97
C THR A 468 16.86 -8.81 21.25
N ILE A 469 16.24 -8.93 22.41
CA ILE A 469 14.86 -8.45 22.68
C ILE A 469 14.81 -7.14 23.47
N GLU A 470 15.89 -6.66 24.02
CA GLU A 470 15.86 -5.35 24.73
C GLU A 470 15.61 -4.15 23.80
N GLU A 471 15.58 -4.33 22.46
CA GLU A 471 15.39 -3.23 21.51
C GLU A 471 14.02 -3.18 20.81
N LEU A 472 13.04 -4.07 21.06
CA LEU A 472 11.88 -4.22 20.18
C LEU A 472 10.47 -4.00 20.76
N GLU A 473 10.33 -3.58 21.98
CA GLU A 473 9.10 -2.99 22.52
C GLU A 473 9.39 -1.58 23.06
N GLU A 474 9.80 -0.65 22.20
CA GLU A 474 9.57 0.76 22.49
C GLU A 474 8.05 0.93 22.60
N GLU A 475 7.55 1.11 23.80
CA GLU A 475 6.17 1.52 24.04
C GLU A 475 5.90 2.75 23.16
N LYS A 476 4.93 2.62 22.22
CA LYS A 476 4.56 3.74 21.36
C LYS A 476 4.28 4.96 22.21
N GLU A 477 4.97 6.05 21.92
CA GLU A 477 4.82 7.31 22.63
C GLU A 477 3.39 7.87 22.40
N TYR A 478 2.87 8.59 23.37
CA TYR A 478 1.64 9.36 23.22
C TYR A 478 1.96 10.69 22.55
N LEU A 479 1.32 11.01 21.43
CA LEU A 479 1.66 12.17 20.61
C LEU A 479 0.72 13.35 20.86
N ILE A 480 1.30 14.55 21.06
CA ILE A 480 0.59 15.82 21.00
C ILE A 480 0.94 16.50 19.68
N LEU A 481 -0.01 16.51 18.76
CA LEU A 481 0.09 17.33 17.55
C LEU A 481 -0.42 18.73 17.85
N PHE A 482 0.36 19.75 17.49
CA PHE A 482 -0.01 21.13 17.76
C PHE A 482 -0.03 21.97 16.48
N SER A 483 -0.99 22.90 16.39
CA SER A 483 -1.00 23.98 15.42
C SER A 483 -1.59 25.23 16.05
N GLY A 484 -0.96 26.38 15.83
CA GLY A 484 -1.40 27.61 16.49
C GLY A 484 -1.32 28.85 15.60
N HIS A 485 -2.14 29.86 15.93
CA HIS A 485 -2.04 31.17 15.31
C HIS A 485 -0.64 31.77 15.48
N MET A 486 -0.17 32.41 14.42
CA MET A 486 0.99 33.28 14.48
C MET A 486 0.68 34.57 15.27
N ILE A 487 1.70 35.20 15.86
CA ILE A 487 1.62 36.56 16.38
C ILE A 487 1.15 37.50 15.27
N ASP A 488 0.28 38.45 15.61
CA ASP A 488 -0.25 39.42 14.66
C ASP A 488 0.85 40.32 14.08
N LYS A 489 0.74 40.60 12.79
CA LYS A 489 1.57 41.62 12.16
C LYS A 489 1.22 43.01 12.73
N PRO A 490 2.19 43.95 12.81
CA PRO A 490 1.97 45.30 13.38
C PRO A 490 0.83 46.08 12.77
N ASP A 491 0.50 45.85 11.51
CA ASP A 491 -0.53 46.53 10.74
C ASP A 491 -1.86 45.78 10.62
N ARG A 492 -2.03 44.68 11.37
CA ARG A 492 -3.23 43.86 11.33
C ARG A 492 -4.44 44.61 11.87
N LYS A 493 -5.50 44.77 11.04
CA LYS A 493 -6.71 45.51 11.40
C LYS A 493 -7.60 44.79 12.41
N GLU A 494 -7.71 43.49 12.29
CA GLU A 494 -8.48 42.65 13.21
C GLU A 494 -7.53 41.71 13.97
N PRO A 495 -7.20 42.03 15.23
CA PRO A 495 -6.27 41.22 16.01
C PRO A 495 -6.82 39.81 16.24
N ARG A 496 -5.95 38.79 16.10
CA ARG A 496 -6.21 37.39 16.44
C ARG A 496 -5.32 36.95 17.60
N PHE A 497 -4.02 37.18 17.47
CA PHE A 497 -3.05 36.89 18.51
C PHE A 497 -2.10 38.08 18.67
N PRO A 498 -2.57 39.15 19.36
CA PRO A 498 -1.73 40.32 19.62
C PRO A 498 -0.60 39.99 20.60
N PRO A 499 0.58 40.63 20.46
CA PRO A 499 1.78 40.32 21.26
C PRO A 499 1.58 40.38 22.78
N GLU A 500 0.73 41.27 23.28
CA GLU A 500 0.44 41.41 24.70
C GLU A 500 -0.26 40.20 25.30
N LYS A 501 -0.89 39.33 24.48
CA LYS A 501 -1.50 38.09 24.95
C LYS A 501 -0.53 36.90 25.05
N GLU A 502 0.71 37.06 24.61
CA GLU A 502 1.68 35.97 24.64
C GLU A 502 1.80 35.27 26.00
N PRO A 503 1.96 36.00 27.16
CA PRO A 503 2.10 35.35 28.46
C PRO A 503 0.85 34.53 28.84
N GLU A 504 -0.34 35.05 28.55
CA GLU A 504 -1.60 34.34 28.83
C GLU A 504 -1.73 33.08 28.00
N VAL A 505 -1.46 33.19 26.71
CA VAL A 505 -1.52 32.07 25.75
C VAL A 505 -0.50 30.97 26.11
N ARG A 506 0.73 31.37 26.49
CA ARG A 506 1.75 30.43 26.96
C ARG A 506 1.26 29.62 28.16
N GLU A 507 0.63 30.26 29.15
CA GLU A 507 0.09 29.55 30.32
C GLU A 507 -1.10 28.64 29.95
N LYS A 508 -1.95 29.04 29.00
CA LYS A 508 -3.03 28.20 28.49
C LYS A 508 -2.48 26.95 27.82
N ILE A 509 -1.46 27.07 26.95
CA ILE A 509 -0.79 25.94 26.29
C ILE A 509 -0.20 25.03 27.36
N LYS A 510 0.56 25.60 28.33
CA LYS A 510 1.21 24.84 29.41
C LYS A 510 0.20 24.06 30.25
N SER A 511 -0.93 24.67 30.59
CA SER A 511 -2.00 24.02 31.33
C SER A 511 -2.59 22.82 30.59
N GLN A 512 -2.83 22.92 29.27
CA GLN A 512 -3.39 21.83 28.50
C GLN A 512 -2.37 20.70 28.27
N VAL A 513 -1.12 21.02 27.94
CA VAL A 513 -0.04 20.04 27.80
C VAL A 513 0.17 19.29 29.12
N LYS A 514 0.17 20.00 30.25
CA LYS A 514 0.31 19.38 31.57
C LYS A 514 -0.84 18.44 31.91
N LYS A 515 -2.09 18.81 31.59
CA LYS A 515 -3.26 17.92 31.75
C LYS A 515 -3.11 16.63 30.99
N ILE A 516 -2.59 16.70 29.74
CA ILE A 516 -2.36 15.50 28.95
C ILE A 516 -1.25 14.67 29.59
N LEU A 517 -0.13 15.29 29.97
CA LEU A 517 1.00 14.61 30.61
C LEU A 517 0.56 13.88 31.91
N ASP A 518 -0.26 14.51 32.73
CA ASP A 518 -0.72 13.98 34.03
C ASP A 518 -1.73 12.81 33.86
N THR A 519 -2.34 12.67 32.67
CA THR A 519 -3.34 11.61 32.36
C THR A 519 -2.78 10.45 31.56
N GLN A 520 -1.54 10.53 31.06
CA GLN A 520 -0.94 9.49 30.22
C GLN A 520 0.11 8.69 31.04
N GLU A 521 -0.01 7.37 30.97
CA GLU A 521 1.01 6.46 31.51
C GLU A 521 2.19 6.31 30.54
N ARG A 522 1.96 6.60 29.25
CA ARG A 522 2.96 6.51 28.18
C ARG A 522 3.83 7.76 28.15
N LYS A 523 5.05 7.60 27.65
CA LYS A 523 5.92 8.73 27.37
C LYS A 523 5.27 9.64 26.33
N VAL A 524 5.22 10.94 26.61
CA VAL A 524 4.60 11.95 25.75
C VAL A 524 5.66 12.60 24.87
N LYS A 525 5.33 12.77 23.58
CA LYS A 525 6.11 13.47 22.57
C LYS A 525 5.26 14.55 21.90
N GLY A 526 5.84 15.66 21.50
CA GLY A 526 5.17 16.74 20.77
C GLY A 526 5.58 16.76 19.30
N MET A 527 4.69 17.26 18.44
CA MET A 527 4.95 17.50 17.02
C MET A 527 4.26 18.80 16.59
N ALA A 528 4.99 19.72 15.99
CA ALA A 528 4.41 20.98 15.51
C ALA A 528 5.23 21.61 14.38
N GLY A 529 4.66 22.66 13.75
CA GLY A 529 5.37 23.60 12.90
C GLY A 529 6.33 24.50 13.68
N GLY A 530 6.82 25.56 13.05
CA GLY A 530 7.78 26.51 13.67
C GLY A 530 7.40 27.97 13.47
N ALA A 531 6.16 28.30 13.17
CA ALA A 531 5.74 29.68 12.96
C ALA A 531 5.81 30.50 14.27
N CYS A 532 6.11 31.80 14.13
CA CYS A 532 6.13 32.71 15.28
C CYS A 532 4.77 32.77 15.97
N GLY A 533 4.72 32.65 17.27
CA GLY A 533 3.48 32.58 18.08
C GLY A 533 3.24 31.17 18.62
N GLY A 534 2.06 30.59 18.35
CA GLY A 534 1.62 29.34 18.98
C GLY A 534 2.60 28.21 18.85
N ASP A 535 3.17 27.95 17.67
CA ASP A 535 4.05 26.80 17.42
C ASP A 535 5.36 26.90 18.24
N ILE A 536 6.04 28.05 18.21
CA ILE A 536 7.27 28.26 19.02
C ILE A 536 6.96 28.16 20.51
N LEU A 537 5.86 28.78 20.98
CA LEU A 537 5.44 28.69 22.39
C LEU A 537 5.19 27.24 22.82
N PHE A 538 4.59 26.43 21.97
CA PHE A 538 4.36 25.01 22.25
C PHE A 538 5.68 24.25 22.45
N HIS A 539 6.66 24.44 21.57
CA HIS A 539 7.97 23.80 21.70
C HIS A 539 8.69 24.23 22.98
N GLU A 540 8.65 25.52 23.31
CA GLU A 540 9.24 26.04 24.55
C GLU A 540 8.57 25.46 25.79
N VAL A 541 7.24 25.39 25.81
CA VAL A 541 6.47 24.80 26.91
C VAL A 541 6.79 23.32 27.07
N CYS A 542 6.85 22.58 25.96
CA CYS A 542 7.24 21.18 25.99
C CYS A 542 8.64 20.98 26.55
N LYS A 543 9.60 21.81 26.15
CA LYS A 543 10.97 21.81 26.70
C LYS A 543 10.99 22.05 28.19
N GLU A 544 10.21 23.01 28.72
CA GLU A 544 10.09 23.26 30.16
C GLU A 544 9.51 22.07 30.91
N LEU A 545 8.59 21.33 30.30
CA LEU A 545 7.96 20.16 30.92
C LEU A 545 8.75 18.87 30.68
N GLY A 546 9.93 18.94 30.04
CA GLY A 546 10.78 17.78 29.76
C GLY A 546 10.24 16.86 28.63
N ILE A 547 9.33 17.37 27.77
CA ILE A 547 8.74 16.65 26.64
C ILE A 547 9.59 16.90 25.40
N LYS A 548 10.02 15.84 24.75
CA LYS A 548 10.68 15.93 23.43
C LYS A 548 9.69 16.36 22.36
N THR A 549 10.14 17.19 21.40
CA THR A 549 9.32 17.59 20.26
C THR A 549 10.07 17.47 18.96
N ASP A 550 9.35 17.16 17.87
CA ASP A 550 9.85 17.21 16.51
C ASP A 550 9.34 18.46 15.79
N LEU A 551 10.21 19.10 15.04
CA LEU A 551 9.94 20.31 14.28
C LEU A 551 9.71 19.97 12.80
N TYR A 552 8.54 20.31 12.27
CA TYR A 552 8.17 20.10 10.88
C TYR A 552 8.04 21.42 10.12
N LEU A 553 8.82 21.60 9.09
CA LEU A 553 8.88 22.83 8.31
C LEU A 553 8.49 22.60 6.86
N ALA A 554 7.70 23.49 6.29
CA ALA A 554 7.36 23.47 4.87
C ALA A 554 8.59 23.74 3.98
N LEU A 555 9.53 24.55 4.46
CA LEU A 555 10.66 25.13 3.73
C LEU A 555 11.96 25.07 4.55
N PRO A 556 13.14 25.19 3.90
CA PRO A 556 14.41 25.33 4.60
C PRO A 556 14.45 26.55 5.51
N ARG A 557 15.34 26.51 6.51
CA ARG A 557 15.48 27.46 7.62
C ARG A 557 15.31 28.94 7.22
N GLU A 558 16.14 29.40 6.27
CA GLU A 558 16.16 30.82 5.89
C GLU A 558 14.85 31.27 5.23
N GLN A 559 14.32 30.43 4.32
CA GLN A 559 13.07 30.72 3.65
C GLN A 559 11.89 30.66 4.62
N PHE A 560 11.88 29.72 5.56
CA PHE A 560 10.83 29.61 6.57
C PHE A 560 10.83 30.82 7.50
N ILE A 561 12.01 31.31 7.93
CA ILE A 561 12.14 32.51 8.75
C ILE A 561 11.50 33.71 8.05
N VAL A 562 11.81 33.95 6.77
CA VAL A 562 11.26 35.06 5.98
C VAL A 562 9.74 35.01 5.90
N GLU A 563 9.18 33.84 5.68
CA GLU A 563 7.73 33.67 5.45
C GLU A 563 6.91 33.64 6.75
N SER A 564 7.45 33.07 7.84
CA SER A 564 6.63 32.68 9.00
C SER A 564 7.15 33.19 10.34
N VAL A 565 8.30 33.89 10.38
CA VAL A 565 8.91 34.32 11.67
C VAL A 565 9.34 35.79 11.66
N GLN A 566 10.01 36.26 10.61
CA GLN A 566 10.73 37.53 10.56
C GLN A 566 9.87 38.76 10.87
N PHE A 567 8.60 38.76 10.45
CA PHE A 567 7.70 39.89 10.63
C PHE A 567 7.35 40.16 12.11
N ALA A 568 7.52 39.17 13.00
CA ALA A 568 7.27 39.30 14.43
C ALA A 568 8.45 39.92 15.20
N GLY A 569 9.59 40.15 14.54
CA GLY A 569 10.76 40.83 15.09
C GLY A 569 11.95 39.92 15.46
N PRO A 570 13.10 40.53 15.83
CA PRO A 570 14.34 39.82 16.06
C PRO A 570 14.26 38.77 17.17
N ASP A 571 13.52 39.04 18.27
CA ASP A 571 13.34 38.11 19.37
C ASP A 571 12.76 36.76 18.92
N TRP A 572 11.76 36.79 18.04
CA TRP A 572 11.17 35.58 17.48
C TRP A 572 12.13 34.81 16.55
N ILE A 573 13.03 35.51 15.85
CA ILE A 573 14.08 34.88 15.04
C ILE A 573 15.07 34.15 15.95
N ASP A 574 15.50 34.75 17.05
CA ASP A 574 16.42 34.16 18.00
C ASP A 574 15.81 32.92 18.71
N ARG A 575 14.54 33.00 19.07
CA ARG A 575 13.77 31.87 19.64
C ARG A 575 13.63 30.73 18.65
N PHE A 576 13.25 31.04 17.40
CA PHE A 576 13.21 30.05 16.33
C PHE A 576 14.56 29.36 16.13
N ASN A 577 15.64 30.13 16.02
CA ASN A 577 16.98 29.58 15.84
C ASN A 577 17.39 28.67 17.01
N THR A 578 17.11 29.08 18.25
CA THR A 578 17.37 28.28 19.45
C THR A 578 16.60 26.97 19.45
N MET A 579 15.34 26.99 18.99
CA MET A 579 14.50 25.82 18.82
C MET A 579 15.02 24.91 17.71
N TYR A 580 15.30 25.46 16.53
CA TYR A 580 15.78 24.74 15.36
C TYR A 580 17.08 23.98 15.65
N ASP A 581 18.04 24.62 16.32
CA ASP A 581 19.34 24.02 16.63
C ASP A 581 19.27 22.91 17.72
N GLY A 582 18.14 22.83 18.45
CA GLY A 582 17.96 21.89 19.55
C GLY A 582 16.98 20.74 19.28
N LEU A 583 16.32 20.70 18.13
CA LEU A 583 15.28 19.71 17.82
C LEU A 583 15.62 18.86 16.59
N ASP A 584 14.93 17.73 16.46
CA ASP A 584 14.90 16.97 15.22
C ASP A 584 14.02 17.71 14.21
N VAL A 585 14.64 18.17 13.11
CA VAL A 585 13.97 18.98 12.09
C VAL A 585 13.68 18.15 10.84
N GLN A 586 12.43 18.21 10.42
CA GLN A 586 11.96 17.61 9.17
C GLN A 586 11.57 18.74 8.21
N ILE A 587 12.02 18.66 6.96
CA ILE A 587 11.74 19.67 5.92
C ILE A 587 10.99 19.01 4.78
N LEU A 588 9.85 19.59 4.38
CA LEU A 588 8.99 19.04 3.33
C LEU A 588 9.55 19.28 1.93
N SER A 589 10.01 20.50 1.66
CA SER A 589 10.43 20.93 0.32
C SER A 589 11.61 21.91 0.39
N GLU A 590 12.44 21.87 -0.64
CA GLU A 590 13.57 22.82 -0.82
C GLU A 590 13.10 24.20 -1.32
N THR A 591 11.91 24.31 -1.86
CA THR A 591 11.36 25.55 -2.43
C THR A 591 9.90 25.74 -2.11
N LYS A 592 9.41 26.98 -2.21
CA LYS A 592 7.98 27.32 -2.04
C LYS A 592 7.08 26.80 -3.18
N ALA A 593 7.66 26.52 -4.34
CA ALA A 593 6.95 25.94 -5.46
C ALA A 593 6.56 24.49 -5.17
N LEU A 594 5.34 24.11 -5.52
CA LEU A 594 4.94 22.71 -5.50
C LEU A 594 5.74 21.91 -6.54
N PRO A 595 5.88 20.58 -6.37
CA PRO A 595 6.38 19.70 -7.42
C PRO A 595 5.58 19.88 -8.72
N LYS A 596 6.25 19.67 -9.87
CA LYS A 596 5.63 19.91 -11.18
C LYS A 596 4.33 19.13 -11.39
N TRP A 597 4.25 17.92 -10.89
CA TRP A 597 3.05 17.09 -11.00
C TRP A 597 1.86 17.61 -10.20
N LEU A 598 2.06 18.56 -9.26
CA LEU A 598 1.02 19.25 -8.49
C LEU A 598 0.66 20.65 -9.03
N ASN A 599 1.35 21.15 -10.06
CA ASN A 599 1.14 22.53 -10.55
C ASN A 599 -0.31 22.84 -10.97
N ASN A 600 -1.06 21.83 -11.39
CA ASN A 600 -2.46 21.99 -11.84
C ASN A 600 -3.47 21.51 -10.78
N TYR A 601 -3.06 21.39 -9.52
CA TYR A 601 -3.91 20.90 -8.43
C TYR A 601 -4.79 22.00 -7.78
N GLY A 602 -5.33 22.91 -8.56
CA GLY A 602 -6.17 24.01 -8.07
C GLY A 602 -5.39 25.00 -7.20
N ASP A 603 -6.04 25.46 -6.11
CA ASP A 603 -5.45 26.42 -5.17
C ASP A 603 -4.56 25.76 -4.08
N TYR A 604 -4.10 24.52 -4.31
CA TYR A 604 -3.26 23.78 -3.36
C TYR A 604 -1.93 24.49 -3.12
N SER A 605 -1.56 24.64 -1.86
CA SER A 605 -0.36 25.37 -1.45
C SER A 605 0.64 24.50 -0.69
N ILE A 606 1.90 24.92 -0.65
CA ILE A 606 2.94 24.24 0.15
C ILE A 606 2.59 24.18 1.63
N TRP A 607 1.81 25.14 2.14
CA TRP A 607 1.37 25.22 3.52
C TRP A 607 0.28 24.18 3.84
N GLU A 608 -0.68 23.99 2.95
CA GLU A 608 -1.67 22.90 3.06
C GLU A 608 -1.01 21.55 2.95
N ARG A 609 -0.07 21.41 2.02
CA ARG A 609 0.74 20.20 1.85
C ARG A 609 1.50 19.87 3.13
N ASN A 610 2.09 20.86 3.77
CA ASN A 610 2.79 20.72 5.04
C ASN A 610 1.86 20.28 6.17
N ASN A 611 0.68 20.88 6.30
CA ASN A 611 -0.30 20.48 7.30
C ASN A 611 -0.72 19.02 7.14
N ARG A 612 -1.01 18.59 5.91
CA ARG A 612 -1.33 17.20 5.61
C ARG A 612 -0.17 16.26 5.90
N TRP A 613 1.05 16.68 5.57
CA TRP A 613 2.25 15.90 5.87
C TRP A 613 2.47 15.70 7.36
N ILE A 614 2.41 16.77 8.15
CA ILE A 614 2.55 16.72 9.62
C ILE A 614 1.47 15.80 10.20
N LEU A 615 0.22 15.97 9.81
CA LEU A 615 -0.88 15.14 10.29
C LEU A 615 -0.70 13.66 9.92
N ASN A 616 -0.33 13.35 8.68
CA ASN A 616 -0.06 11.97 8.27
C ASN A 616 1.13 11.38 9.04
N SER A 617 2.17 12.16 9.32
CA SER A 617 3.31 11.74 10.13
C SER A 617 2.88 11.42 11.56
N ALA A 618 2.08 12.30 12.17
CA ALA A 618 1.55 12.09 13.50
C ALA A 618 0.66 10.84 13.60
N LEU A 619 -0.23 10.62 12.62
CA LEU A 619 -1.11 9.45 12.58
C LEU A 619 -0.34 8.14 12.34
N SER A 620 0.72 8.18 11.53
CA SER A 620 1.55 6.99 11.26
C SER A 620 2.40 6.61 12.49
N GLU A 621 2.87 7.57 13.27
CA GLU A 621 3.71 7.36 14.44
C GLU A 621 2.89 6.94 15.68
N ALA A 622 1.83 7.69 15.98
CA ALA A 622 1.09 7.53 17.24
C ALA A 622 -0.09 6.55 17.15
N ASP A 623 -0.52 6.19 15.94
CA ASP A 623 -1.71 5.38 15.75
C ASP A 623 -2.97 6.05 16.35
N TYR A 624 -3.57 5.45 17.40
CA TYR A 624 -4.72 6.00 18.15
C TYR A 624 -4.29 6.84 19.38
N HIS A 625 -3.00 6.90 19.71
CA HIS A 625 -2.47 7.61 20.87
C HIS A 625 -2.08 9.04 20.52
N LEU A 626 -3.05 9.80 19.98
CA LEU A 626 -2.86 11.16 19.47
C LEU A 626 -3.90 12.10 20.08
N THR A 627 -3.46 13.28 20.53
CA THR A 627 -4.32 14.44 20.78
C THR A 627 -3.84 15.61 19.94
N PHE A 628 -4.74 16.23 19.21
CA PHE A 628 -4.48 17.48 18.51
C PHE A 628 -4.85 18.67 19.40
N LEU A 629 -3.91 19.58 19.62
CA LEU A 629 -4.12 20.86 20.29
C LEU A 629 -4.09 21.98 19.27
N ALA A 630 -5.13 22.80 19.18
CA ALA A 630 -5.19 23.96 18.33
C ALA A 630 -5.31 25.24 19.13
N LEU A 631 -4.38 26.19 18.94
CA LEU A 631 -4.52 27.57 19.43
C LEU A 631 -5.24 28.39 18.37
N TRP A 632 -6.52 28.71 18.61
CA TRP A 632 -7.41 29.29 17.61
C TRP A 632 -8.39 30.30 18.21
N ASP A 633 -8.73 31.35 17.46
CA ASP A 633 -9.67 32.40 17.87
C ASP A 633 -11.14 32.11 17.46
N GLY A 634 -11.39 30.96 16.84
CA GLY A 634 -12.73 30.57 16.35
C GLY A 634 -13.17 31.22 15.04
N LYS A 635 -12.29 31.97 14.37
CA LYS A 635 -12.59 32.67 13.12
C LYS A 635 -11.79 32.06 11.95
N GLY A 636 -12.27 32.27 10.72
CA GLY A 636 -11.63 31.78 9.51
C GLY A 636 -10.16 32.22 9.36
N GLY A 637 -9.34 31.39 8.69
CA GLY A 637 -7.91 31.64 8.45
C GLY A 637 -7.62 32.76 7.44
N ASP A 638 -6.38 33.28 7.41
CA ASP A 638 -5.92 34.27 6.42
C ASP A 638 -5.63 33.64 5.04
N GLY A 639 -5.81 32.35 4.90
CA GLY A 639 -5.56 31.62 3.66
C GLY A 639 -5.36 30.13 3.84
N PRO A 640 -5.10 29.41 2.73
CA PRO A 640 -4.87 27.99 2.74
C PRO A 640 -3.68 27.59 3.62
N GLY A 641 -3.82 26.52 4.42
CA GLY A 641 -2.74 26.01 5.28
C GLY A 641 -2.67 26.60 6.68
N GLY A 642 -3.65 27.45 7.09
CA GLY A 642 -3.74 27.96 8.46
C GLY A 642 -4.25 26.93 9.49
N THR A 643 -4.40 27.36 10.75
CA THR A 643 -4.86 26.51 11.88
C THR A 643 -6.26 25.95 11.62
N GLU A 644 -7.18 26.70 11.02
CA GLU A 644 -8.51 26.21 10.62
C GLU A 644 -8.42 25.00 9.67
N HIS A 645 -7.62 25.09 8.61
CA HIS A 645 -7.40 23.99 7.68
C HIS A 645 -6.90 22.73 8.42
N MET A 646 -5.98 22.90 9.38
CA MET A 646 -5.49 21.76 10.17
C MET A 646 -6.60 21.15 11.04
N ILE A 647 -7.47 21.98 11.64
CA ILE A 647 -8.63 21.53 12.43
C ILE A 647 -9.56 20.69 11.54
N ASP A 648 -9.87 21.17 10.33
CA ASP A 648 -10.75 20.49 9.39
C ASP A 648 -10.17 19.13 8.97
N GLU A 649 -8.88 19.08 8.64
CA GLU A 649 -8.18 17.85 8.27
C GLU A 649 -8.16 16.83 9.42
N VAL A 650 -7.96 17.28 10.67
CA VAL A 650 -7.99 16.43 11.87
C VAL A 650 -9.39 15.87 12.13
N ASN A 651 -10.42 16.73 12.05
CA ASN A 651 -11.82 16.33 12.28
C ASN A 651 -12.29 15.31 11.24
N GLN A 652 -11.92 15.48 9.96
CA GLN A 652 -12.24 14.53 8.89
C GLN A 652 -11.65 13.13 9.16
N ARG A 653 -10.52 13.05 9.88
CA ARG A 653 -9.86 11.79 10.23
C ARG A 653 -10.25 11.23 11.59
N GLY A 654 -11.17 11.92 12.31
CA GLY A 654 -11.74 11.46 13.57
C GLY A 654 -10.77 11.46 14.76
N ALA A 655 -9.67 12.21 14.68
CA ALA A 655 -8.75 12.36 15.82
C ALA A 655 -9.32 13.30 16.90
N LYS A 656 -8.94 13.07 18.17
CA LYS A 656 -9.37 13.90 19.29
C LYS A 656 -8.74 15.29 19.18
N SER A 657 -9.56 16.35 19.14
CA SER A 657 -9.11 17.74 19.11
C SER A 657 -9.49 18.50 20.38
N ILE A 658 -8.59 19.39 20.82
CA ILE A 658 -8.79 20.33 21.94
C ILE A 658 -8.45 21.72 21.43
N ILE A 659 -9.41 22.63 21.50
CA ILE A 659 -9.23 24.03 21.09
C ILE A 659 -8.82 24.86 22.30
N ILE A 660 -7.73 25.61 22.17
CA ILE A 660 -7.27 26.61 23.12
C ILE A 660 -7.66 27.99 22.58
N ASN A 661 -8.59 28.66 23.22
CA ASN A 661 -9.02 30.00 22.81
C ASN A 661 -7.96 31.05 23.20
N ILE A 662 -7.64 31.96 22.27
CA ILE A 662 -6.71 33.07 22.45
C ILE A 662 -7.26 34.13 23.36
#